data_e6dd81ab19fe6ab426b70f3437a16a51
#
_entry.id   e6dd81ab19fe6ab426b70f3437a16a51
#
_cell.length_a   1.000
_cell.length_b   1.000
_cell.length_c   1.000
_cell.angle_alpha   90.00
_cell.angle_beta   90.00
_cell.angle_gamma   90.00
#
_symmetry.space_group_name_H-M   'P 1'
#
loop_
_entity.id
_entity.type
_entity.pdbx_description
1 polymer ?
#
loop_
_entity_poly.entity_id
_entity_poly.type
_entity_poly.pdbx_seq_one_letter_code
_entity_poly.pdbx_strand_id
1 'polypeptide(L)'
;MGLAHDKEMRNGLLVDEAVAQKTVMVQPNMPRFLREGDKATIVVKLFNTSDKKVSGNARMQILDPETNKVVWQKTQNYSIDAEGSATISFDVQGLKEGVYINKVVAAGNGYSDGEQHYLPVLSNRELVVNTLPITLHQKGEQNFDLSKLFLNKEGKQAKGAEDAKVTIEYTNNPSWLMVKALPAISNPDEEDAISLMSAIYANTITTHIKKTLSLDNHSQKNLSKESIRLQNQVEKLKKLQNADGSFSWWKGMKGSRYMTTSVAEMMVRLNAIAGVQKSTARMLTSALNYLSLQTAQEVREMKKKEEKKQKVSPSEQALHYLYILSMDGRKMKQNQEADKVYLLEKMSKMTGDFSIYGKARAAVVLAKNSKQNAAYREKAGEYLQSVNEYAVYREEMGRYYDTRKALYSWRNYKIPTQVSVIEALQMLKPNDKQTIEELQRWLLMSKRTQVWDTPVNTVDAVYAFMKGNESNWSRKAENAVLKLDGKLLPMPQDSTTLGYVKTEKMGKASVLSIDKKSEYTSWGAVYAEFKQPISEIVSAESGIKVGRVIVPAALQGKGKAQMKVGDKIKVIITITADRDYDFVKIADKRAACLEPVNQLSGYQWGMGCYVSPRDNTTNFYFDRLSKGKHIVEMEYYIDRKGNYQSGSCTAECTYSPEFGGRAEGDELIINN
;
A
#
# COMPACT_ATOMS: atom_id res chain seq x y z
N MET A 1 15.36 -0.98 -46.15
CA MET A 1 13.89 -1.03 -46.27
C MET A 1 13.44 0.24 -46.95
N GLY A 2 12.72 0.13 -48.07
CA GLY A 2 12.12 1.25 -48.82
C GLY A 2 10.61 1.05 -48.85
N LEU A 3 9.86 2.09 -48.51
CA LEU A 3 8.40 2.14 -48.60
C LEU A 3 8.02 3.26 -49.58
N ALA A 4 7.27 2.92 -50.60
CA ALA A 4 6.68 3.88 -51.52
C ALA A 4 5.17 3.78 -51.49
N HIS A 5 4.47 4.90 -51.51
CA HIS A 5 3.02 4.95 -51.63
C HIS A 5 2.59 6.16 -52.46
N ASP A 6 1.45 6.06 -53.09
CA ASP A 6 0.84 7.16 -53.82
C ASP A 6 -0.44 7.69 -53.15
N LYS A 7 -1.05 8.69 -53.78
CA LYS A 7 -2.28 9.32 -53.27
C LYS A 7 -3.52 8.40 -53.32
N GLU A 8 -3.45 7.32 -54.13
CA GLU A 8 -4.53 6.33 -54.27
C GLU A 8 -4.33 5.11 -53.38
N MET A 9 -3.46 5.23 -52.34
CA MET A 9 -3.14 4.16 -51.36
C MET A 9 -2.45 2.92 -51.94
N ARG A 10 -1.98 2.99 -53.18
CA ARG A 10 -1.11 1.93 -53.71
C ARG A 10 0.22 2.02 -52.98
N ASN A 11 0.75 0.90 -52.50
CA ASN A 11 2.02 0.85 -51.79
C ASN A 11 2.93 -0.23 -52.35
N GLY A 12 4.22 0.00 -52.22
CA GLY A 12 5.26 -0.96 -52.53
C GLY A 12 6.26 -0.98 -51.36
N LEU A 13 6.63 -2.16 -50.93
CA LEU A 13 7.62 -2.39 -49.89
C LEU A 13 8.81 -3.13 -50.47
N LEU A 14 9.99 -2.53 -50.38
CA LEU A 14 11.27 -3.19 -50.69
C LEU A 14 12.00 -3.40 -49.34
N VAL A 15 12.34 -4.64 -49.05
CA VAL A 15 13.22 -5.00 -47.94
C VAL A 15 14.43 -5.66 -48.53
N ASP A 16 15.60 -5.09 -48.29
CA ASP A 16 16.89 -5.66 -48.64
C ASP A 16 17.78 -5.68 -47.43
N GLU A 17 18.63 -6.71 -47.30
CA GLU A 17 19.48 -6.94 -46.15
C GLU A 17 20.93 -7.10 -46.63
N ALA A 18 21.81 -6.33 -46.02
CA ALA A 18 23.25 -6.48 -46.22
C ALA A 18 23.89 -7.03 -44.94
N VAL A 19 24.57 -8.15 -45.06
CA VAL A 19 25.29 -8.79 -43.96
C VAL A 19 26.76 -8.42 -44.01
N ALA A 20 27.27 -7.75 -42.98
CA ALA A 20 28.69 -7.51 -42.79
C ALA A 20 29.21 -8.46 -41.70
N GLN A 21 30.22 -9.27 -42.01
CA GLN A 21 30.80 -10.23 -41.08
C GLN A 21 32.34 -10.26 -41.21
N LYS A 22 33.00 -10.58 -40.08
CA LYS A 22 34.43 -10.85 -40.06
C LYS A 22 34.70 -12.33 -40.33
N THR A 23 35.89 -12.66 -40.82
CA THR A 23 36.30 -14.03 -41.06
C THR A 23 36.32 -14.87 -39.74
N VAL A 24 36.81 -14.28 -38.67
CA VAL A 24 36.67 -14.84 -37.30
C VAL A 24 35.82 -13.88 -36.50
N MET A 25 34.80 -14.43 -35.81
CA MET A 25 33.91 -13.64 -34.93
C MET A 25 33.87 -14.26 -33.53
N VAL A 26 33.76 -13.39 -32.52
CA VAL A 26 33.70 -13.72 -31.11
C VAL A 26 32.34 -13.28 -30.58
N GLN A 27 31.63 -14.21 -29.91
CA GLN A 27 30.37 -13.93 -29.28
C GLN A 27 30.33 -14.51 -27.86
N PRO A 28 30.66 -13.71 -26.83
CA PRO A 28 30.54 -14.17 -25.45
C PRO A 28 29.10 -14.15 -24.96
N ASN A 29 28.69 -15.20 -24.23
CA ASN A 29 27.42 -15.22 -23.50
C ASN A 29 27.64 -14.56 -22.13
N MET A 30 27.52 -13.25 -22.07
CA MET A 30 27.79 -12.49 -20.86
C MET A 30 26.63 -12.57 -19.84
N PRO A 31 26.91 -12.77 -18.53
CA PRO A 31 25.92 -12.60 -17.51
C PRO A 31 25.50 -11.12 -17.37
N ARG A 32 24.27 -10.86 -17.00
CA ARG A 32 23.81 -9.49 -16.69
C ARG A 32 24.54 -8.92 -15.47
N PHE A 33 24.89 -9.79 -14.52
CA PHE A 33 25.66 -9.47 -13.33
C PHE A 33 26.29 -10.75 -12.76
N LEU A 34 27.21 -10.61 -11.82
CA LEU A 34 27.64 -11.65 -10.88
C LEU A 34 27.49 -11.12 -9.45
N ARG A 35 27.62 -12.00 -8.46
CA ARG A 35 27.81 -11.57 -7.07
C ARG A 35 29.21 -11.90 -6.61
N GLU A 36 29.73 -11.12 -5.66
CA GLU A 36 30.98 -11.45 -5.01
C GLU A 36 30.89 -12.85 -4.38
N GLY A 37 31.82 -13.72 -4.76
CA GLY A 37 31.85 -15.13 -4.35
C GLY A 37 31.26 -16.11 -5.37
N ASP A 38 30.56 -15.64 -6.41
CA ASP A 38 30.07 -16.49 -7.48
C ASP A 38 31.25 -17.13 -8.25
N LYS A 39 31.03 -18.36 -8.69
CA LYS A 39 31.91 -19.07 -9.63
C LYS A 39 31.11 -19.29 -10.92
N ALA A 40 31.43 -18.54 -11.95
CA ALA A 40 30.65 -18.52 -13.18
C ALA A 40 31.47 -19.05 -14.37
N THR A 41 30.87 -19.94 -15.17
CA THR A 41 31.44 -20.34 -16.45
C THR A 41 30.87 -19.46 -17.57
N ILE A 42 31.71 -18.60 -18.16
CA ILE A 42 31.34 -17.75 -19.29
C ILE A 42 31.68 -18.50 -20.59
N VAL A 43 30.67 -18.80 -21.35
CA VAL A 43 30.80 -19.48 -22.63
C VAL A 43 31.01 -18.46 -23.73
N VAL A 44 31.95 -18.71 -24.61
CA VAL A 44 32.26 -17.89 -25.78
C VAL A 44 32.12 -18.73 -27.03
N LYS A 45 31.25 -18.33 -27.94
CA LYS A 45 31.13 -18.93 -29.26
C LYS A 45 32.05 -18.21 -30.25
N LEU A 46 32.80 -18.98 -30.99
CA LEU A 46 33.70 -18.50 -32.04
C LEU A 46 33.21 -19.04 -33.36
N PHE A 47 33.22 -18.19 -34.38
CA PHE A 47 32.82 -18.52 -35.72
C PHE A 47 33.96 -18.34 -36.68
N ASN A 48 34.07 -19.23 -37.67
CA ASN A 48 34.97 -19.12 -38.82
C ASN A 48 34.10 -19.10 -40.09
N THR A 49 34.10 -17.99 -40.81
CA THR A 49 33.34 -17.83 -42.06
C THR A 49 34.21 -18.01 -43.30
N SER A 50 35.47 -18.45 -43.12
CA SER A 50 36.36 -18.74 -44.26
C SER A 50 36.24 -20.17 -44.74
N ASP A 51 36.73 -20.42 -45.94
CA ASP A 51 36.85 -21.74 -46.57
C ASP A 51 37.99 -22.60 -46.05
N LYS A 52 38.72 -22.11 -45.02
CA LYS A 52 39.85 -22.83 -44.42
C LYS A 52 39.73 -22.96 -42.93
N LYS A 53 40.34 -24.01 -42.38
CA LYS A 53 40.44 -24.19 -40.94
C LYS A 53 41.25 -23.07 -40.32
N VAL A 54 40.74 -22.50 -39.20
CA VAL A 54 41.39 -21.46 -38.39
C VAL A 54 41.70 -22.01 -37.01
N SER A 55 42.98 -21.87 -36.60
CA SER A 55 43.42 -22.24 -35.28
C SER A 55 44.14 -21.05 -34.62
N GLY A 56 43.97 -20.90 -33.32
CA GLY A 56 44.54 -19.76 -32.61
C GLY A 56 44.26 -19.76 -31.12
N ASN A 57 44.34 -18.57 -30.55
CA ASN A 57 44.14 -18.37 -29.11
C ASN A 57 43.01 -17.36 -28.86
N ALA A 58 42.14 -17.67 -27.92
CA ALA A 58 41.18 -16.73 -27.37
C ALA A 58 41.56 -16.39 -25.95
N ARG A 59 41.61 -15.08 -25.67
CA ARG A 59 41.95 -14.54 -24.35
C ARG A 59 40.80 -13.75 -23.81
N MET A 60 40.35 -14.11 -22.62
CA MET A 60 39.44 -13.31 -21.83
C MET A 60 40.18 -12.56 -20.73
N GLN A 61 39.88 -11.29 -20.61
CA GLN A 61 40.45 -10.40 -19.59
C GLN A 61 39.32 -9.66 -18.88
N ILE A 62 39.42 -9.55 -17.56
CA ILE A 62 38.54 -8.68 -16.76
C ILE A 62 39.39 -7.56 -16.23
N LEU A 63 39.00 -6.33 -16.52
CA LEU A 63 39.77 -5.12 -16.23
C LEU A 63 38.96 -4.21 -15.28
N ASP A 64 39.68 -3.56 -14.43
CA ASP A 64 39.17 -2.41 -13.68
C ASP A 64 39.01 -1.22 -14.63
N PRO A 65 37.79 -0.61 -14.74
CA PRO A 65 37.54 0.44 -15.73
C PRO A 65 38.25 1.77 -15.46
N GLU A 66 38.62 2.04 -14.20
CA GLU A 66 39.29 3.28 -13.81
C GLU A 66 40.83 3.22 -14.07
N THR A 67 41.42 2.08 -13.78
CA THR A 67 42.88 1.90 -13.85
C THR A 67 43.34 1.15 -15.09
N ASN A 68 42.42 0.53 -15.85
CA ASN A 68 42.68 -0.40 -16.95
C ASN A 68 43.56 -1.60 -16.56
N LYS A 69 43.72 -1.87 -15.27
CA LYS A 69 44.49 -3.01 -14.79
C LYS A 69 43.69 -4.30 -14.95
N VAL A 70 44.36 -5.34 -15.45
CA VAL A 70 43.83 -6.68 -15.54
C VAL A 70 43.76 -7.29 -14.14
N VAL A 71 42.52 -7.58 -13.67
CA VAL A 71 42.27 -8.22 -12.37
C VAL A 71 42.12 -9.73 -12.48
N TRP A 72 41.72 -10.21 -13.66
CA TRP A 72 41.63 -11.62 -13.97
C TRP A 72 41.84 -11.84 -15.47
N GLN A 73 42.55 -12.92 -15.85
CA GLN A 73 42.70 -13.33 -17.25
C GLN A 73 42.91 -14.82 -17.41
N LYS A 74 42.46 -15.36 -18.55
CA LYS A 74 42.72 -16.72 -18.99
C LYS A 74 42.78 -16.78 -20.51
N THR A 75 43.65 -17.64 -21.03
CA THR A 75 43.78 -17.91 -22.46
C THR A 75 43.50 -19.36 -22.74
N GLN A 76 42.78 -19.63 -23.85
CA GLN A 76 42.48 -20.97 -24.33
C GLN A 76 42.76 -21.07 -25.83
N ASN A 77 43.25 -22.23 -26.24
CA ASN A 77 43.44 -22.55 -27.66
C ASN A 77 42.09 -22.93 -28.29
N TYR A 78 41.90 -22.58 -29.54
CA TYR A 78 40.75 -23.01 -30.33
C TYR A 78 41.18 -23.50 -31.73
N SER A 79 40.32 -24.33 -32.35
CA SER A 79 40.43 -24.73 -33.72
C SER A 79 39.03 -24.89 -34.27
N ILE A 80 38.78 -24.25 -35.43
CA ILE A 80 37.46 -24.20 -36.05
C ILE A 80 37.62 -24.61 -37.52
N ASP A 81 36.89 -25.59 -37.95
CA ASP A 81 36.88 -26.01 -39.35
C ASP A 81 36.29 -24.92 -40.24
N ALA A 82 36.49 -25.04 -41.56
CA ALA A 82 35.92 -24.11 -42.56
C ALA A 82 34.42 -23.96 -42.36
N GLU A 83 33.92 -22.70 -42.47
CA GLU A 83 32.50 -22.34 -42.33
C GLU A 83 31.85 -22.90 -40.99
N GLY A 84 32.65 -23.09 -39.95
CA GLY A 84 32.25 -23.76 -38.72
C GLY A 84 32.19 -22.84 -37.49
N SER A 85 31.84 -23.43 -36.40
CA SER A 85 31.91 -22.75 -35.08
C SER A 85 32.48 -23.67 -34.01
N ALA A 86 33.14 -23.07 -33.01
CA ALA A 86 33.58 -23.74 -31.79
C ALA A 86 33.13 -23.00 -30.55
N THR A 87 33.02 -23.71 -29.44
CA THR A 87 32.65 -23.14 -28.15
C THR A 87 33.79 -23.35 -27.16
N ILE A 88 34.21 -22.31 -26.50
CA ILE A 88 35.16 -22.34 -25.40
C ILE A 88 34.58 -21.76 -24.14
N SER A 89 35.12 -22.13 -22.99
CA SER A 89 34.57 -21.74 -21.69
C SER A 89 35.62 -21.18 -20.76
N PHE A 90 35.27 -20.13 -20.04
CA PHE A 90 36.15 -19.48 -19.07
C PHE A 90 35.50 -19.52 -17.69
N ASP A 91 36.14 -20.19 -16.73
CA ASP A 91 35.68 -20.22 -15.33
C ASP A 91 36.19 -18.99 -14.62
N VAL A 92 35.30 -18.06 -14.33
CA VAL A 92 35.57 -16.79 -13.67
C VAL A 92 35.19 -16.89 -12.19
N GLN A 93 36.08 -16.48 -11.31
CA GLN A 93 35.87 -16.47 -9.86
C GLN A 93 36.73 -15.40 -9.17
N GLY A 94 36.47 -15.11 -7.90
CA GLY A 94 37.29 -14.25 -7.07
C GLY A 94 37.16 -12.76 -7.35
N LEU A 95 36.14 -12.36 -8.10
CA LEU A 95 35.83 -10.94 -8.32
C LEU A 95 35.21 -10.31 -7.07
N LYS A 96 35.60 -9.08 -6.76
CA LYS A 96 35.05 -8.25 -5.70
C LYS A 96 33.88 -7.42 -6.21
N GLU A 97 33.08 -6.86 -5.29
CA GLU A 97 32.04 -5.88 -5.63
C GLU A 97 32.60 -4.75 -6.49
N GLY A 98 31.93 -4.40 -7.59
CA GLY A 98 32.33 -3.34 -8.51
C GLY A 98 31.75 -3.51 -9.91
N VAL A 99 32.13 -2.62 -10.81
CA VAL A 99 31.80 -2.73 -12.23
C VAL A 99 33.10 -2.96 -12.97
N TYR A 100 33.19 -4.01 -13.77
CA TYR A 100 34.39 -4.39 -14.52
C TYR A 100 34.14 -4.30 -16.02
N ILE A 101 35.22 -4.30 -16.80
CA ILE A 101 35.20 -4.49 -18.24
C ILE A 101 35.61 -5.93 -18.53
N ASN A 102 34.73 -6.73 -19.10
CA ASN A 102 35.10 -8.01 -19.70
C ASN A 102 35.49 -7.79 -21.15
N LYS A 103 36.67 -8.23 -21.53
CA LYS A 103 37.19 -8.15 -22.90
C LYS A 103 37.61 -9.54 -23.35
N VAL A 104 37.04 -9.99 -24.46
CA VAL A 104 37.40 -11.26 -25.10
C VAL A 104 37.98 -10.97 -26.46
N VAL A 105 39.15 -11.52 -26.75
CA VAL A 105 39.85 -11.37 -28.03
C VAL A 105 40.24 -12.77 -28.50
N ALA A 106 39.86 -13.10 -29.75
CA ALA A 106 40.33 -14.27 -30.45
C ALA A 106 41.24 -13.88 -31.63
N ALA A 107 42.35 -14.55 -31.77
CA ALA A 107 43.28 -14.31 -32.88
C ALA A 107 43.83 -15.65 -33.38
N GLY A 108 43.91 -15.82 -34.70
CA GLY A 108 44.41 -17.03 -35.38
C GLY A 108 44.50 -16.90 -36.86
N ASN A 109 45.54 -17.46 -37.49
CA ASN A 109 45.78 -17.46 -38.93
C ASN A 109 45.73 -16.07 -39.57
N GLY A 110 46.18 -15.00 -38.87
CA GLY A 110 46.15 -13.62 -39.39
C GLY A 110 44.82 -12.89 -39.20
N TYR A 111 43.79 -13.53 -38.70
CA TYR A 111 42.49 -12.96 -38.35
C TYR A 111 42.35 -12.66 -36.88
N SER A 112 41.61 -11.63 -36.53
CA SER A 112 41.30 -11.32 -35.13
C SER A 112 39.94 -10.65 -34.99
N ASP A 113 39.27 -10.93 -33.87
CA ASP A 113 38.09 -10.23 -33.46
C ASP A 113 38.03 -10.14 -31.93
N GLY A 114 37.23 -9.22 -31.40
CA GLY A 114 37.06 -9.09 -29.97
C GLY A 114 35.82 -8.29 -29.59
N GLU A 115 35.23 -8.66 -28.48
CA GLU A 115 34.11 -7.96 -27.88
C GLU A 115 34.44 -7.50 -26.47
N GLN A 116 33.81 -6.42 -26.07
CA GLN A 116 33.97 -5.82 -24.75
C GLN A 116 32.60 -5.48 -24.17
N HIS A 117 32.39 -5.88 -22.92
CA HIS A 117 31.13 -5.66 -22.18
C HIS A 117 31.41 -5.22 -20.75
N TYR A 118 30.51 -4.44 -20.18
CA TYR A 118 30.53 -4.21 -18.73
C TYR A 118 30.04 -5.47 -18.00
N LEU A 119 30.70 -5.77 -16.87
CA LEU A 119 30.36 -6.86 -15.97
C LEU A 119 30.15 -6.31 -14.55
N PRO A 120 28.91 -6.02 -14.16
CA PRO A 120 28.62 -5.66 -12.78
C PRO A 120 28.79 -6.86 -11.85
N VAL A 121 29.52 -6.67 -10.74
CA VAL A 121 29.66 -7.63 -9.66
C VAL A 121 29.00 -7.01 -8.42
N LEU A 122 27.88 -7.57 -8.00
CA LEU A 122 27.10 -7.10 -6.87
C LEU A 122 27.72 -7.58 -5.56
N SER A 123 27.47 -6.85 -4.48
CA SER A 123 27.85 -7.26 -3.13
C SER A 123 27.26 -8.62 -2.75
N ASN A 124 27.99 -9.38 -1.98
CA ASN A 124 27.47 -10.55 -1.27
C ASN A 124 26.82 -10.19 0.07
N ARG A 125 26.69 -8.90 0.35
CA ARG A 125 26.00 -8.36 1.51
C ARG A 125 24.74 -7.64 1.08
N GLU A 126 23.67 -7.81 1.85
CA GLU A 126 22.42 -7.09 1.65
C GLU A 126 22.09 -6.23 2.85
N LEU A 127 21.44 -5.10 2.57
CA LEU A 127 20.83 -4.29 3.61
C LEU A 127 19.67 -5.07 4.22
N VAL A 128 19.77 -5.34 5.50
CA VAL A 128 18.73 -5.98 6.31
C VAL A 128 18.08 -4.92 7.15
N VAL A 129 16.74 -4.89 7.13
CA VAL A 129 15.93 -4.06 8.01
C VAL A 129 15.16 -5.00 8.91
N ASN A 130 15.46 -4.98 10.19
CA ASN A 130 14.70 -5.70 11.22
C ASN A 130 13.84 -4.68 11.96
N THR A 131 12.56 -5.00 12.16
CA THR A 131 11.60 -4.08 12.73
C THR A 131 10.96 -4.64 13.99
N LEU A 132 10.70 -3.76 14.95
CA LEU A 132 9.92 -4.04 16.14
C LEU A 132 8.79 -3.02 16.20
N PRO A 133 7.55 -3.38 15.80
CA PRO A 133 6.38 -2.51 15.97
C PRO A 133 6.06 -2.36 17.46
N ILE A 134 5.67 -1.15 17.84
CA ILE A 134 5.31 -0.79 19.22
C ILE A 134 3.87 -0.31 19.24
N THR A 135 3.05 -0.89 20.11
CA THR A 135 1.69 -0.42 20.39
C THR A 135 1.46 -0.44 21.89
N LEU A 136 1.16 0.72 22.46
CA LEU A 136 0.96 0.90 23.90
C LEU A 136 -0.47 1.35 24.17
N HIS A 137 -1.23 0.54 24.90
CA HIS A 137 -2.63 0.82 25.22
C HIS A 137 -2.77 1.50 26.59
N GLN A 138 -1.90 1.18 27.52
CA GLN A 138 -1.98 1.67 28.90
C GLN A 138 -0.90 2.70 29.21
N LYS A 139 -1.19 3.57 30.18
CA LYS A 139 -0.23 4.48 30.81
C LYS A 139 0.80 3.69 31.61
N GLY A 140 2.02 4.20 31.68
CA GLY A 140 3.11 3.62 32.48
C GLY A 140 4.38 3.38 31.65
N GLU A 141 5.39 2.83 32.33
CA GLU A 141 6.67 2.51 31.74
C GLU A 141 6.68 1.10 31.17
N GLN A 142 7.12 0.95 29.92
CA GLN A 142 7.34 -0.33 29.26
C GLN A 142 8.72 -0.37 28.63
N ASN A 143 9.37 -1.54 28.72
CA ASN A 143 10.71 -1.80 28.21
C ASN A 143 10.64 -2.79 27.05
N PHE A 144 11.34 -2.46 25.96
CA PHE A 144 11.43 -3.25 24.76
C PHE A 144 12.86 -3.75 24.56
N ASP A 145 13.05 -5.07 24.54
CA ASP A 145 14.33 -5.69 24.20
C ASP A 145 14.59 -5.59 22.72
N LEU A 146 15.62 -4.84 22.35
CA LEU A 146 16.06 -4.64 20.97
C LEU A 146 17.15 -5.61 20.54
N SER A 147 17.72 -6.40 21.44
CA SER A 147 18.86 -7.29 21.16
C SER A 147 18.56 -8.26 20.03
N LYS A 148 17.31 -8.74 19.94
CA LYS A 148 16.85 -9.66 18.91
C LYS A 148 16.92 -9.10 17.49
N LEU A 149 16.90 -7.77 17.33
CA LEU A 149 17.01 -7.12 16.02
C LEU A 149 18.38 -7.29 15.38
N PHE A 150 19.39 -7.71 16.15
CA PHE A 150 20.80 -7.80 15.73
C PHE A 150 21.34 -9.22 15.71
N LEU A 151 20.48 -10.25 15.76
CA LEU A 151 20.91 -11.64 15.79
C LEU A 151 20.97 -12.26 14.37
N ASN A 152 21.88 -13.23 14.21
CA ASN A 152 21.99 -14.09 13.03
C ASN A 152 21.23 -15.43 13.24
N LYS A 153 21.37 -16.35 12.26
CA LYS A 153 20.76 -17.70 12.31
C LYS A 153 21.13 -18.53 13.53
N GLU A 154 22.29 -18.30 14.10
CA GLU A 154 22.80 -19.06 15.25
C GLU A 154 22.42 -18.41 16.60
N GLY A 155 21.62 -17.34 16.57
CA GLY A 155 21.31 -16.56 17.76
C GLY A 155 22.48 -15.73 18.31
N LYS A 156 23.55 -15.60 17.52
CA LYS A 156 24.70 -14.74 17.82
C LYS A 156 24.54 -13.39 17.16
N GLN A 157 25.34 -12.43 17.57
CA GLN A 157 25.36 -11.13 16.93
C GLN A 157 25.67 -11.24 15.43
N ALA A 158 24.84 -10.62 14.60
CA ALA A 158 24.99 -10.60 13.15
C ALA A 158 26.21 -9.76 12.74
N LYS A 159 26.94 -10.20 11.73
CA LYS A 159 28.04 -9.41 11.15
C LYS A 159 27.50 -8.12 10.54
N GLY A 160 28.13 -7.00 10.86
CA GLY A 160 27.70 -5.66 10.44
C GLY A 160 26.70 -4.99 11.38
N ALA A 161 26.21 -5.68 12.40
CA ALA A 161 25.31 -5.07 13.40
C ALA A 161 25.97 -3.96 14.23
N GLU A 162 27.31 -3.94 14.33
CA GLU A 162 28.04 -2.85 14.99
C GLU A 162 27.85 -1.50 14.31
N ASP A 163 27.72 -1.52 12.97
CA ASP A 163 27.51 -0.34 12.14
C ASP A 163 26.03 -0.10 11.86
N ALA A 164 25.14 -0.70 12.63
CA ALA A 164 23.71 -0.57 12.42
C ALA A 164 23.25 0.88 12.58
N LYS A 165 22.31 1.28 11.74
CA LYS A 165 21.51 2.48 11.91
C LYS A 165 20.21 2.09 12.62
N VAL A 166 20.00 2.60 13.83
CA VAL A 166 18.76 2.38 14.60
C VAL A 166 17.88 3.61 14.47
N THR A 167 16.72 3.44 13.89
CA THR A 167 15.70 4.49 13.79
C THR A 167 14.55 4.17 14.73
N ILE A 168 14.19 5.12 15.58
CA ILE A 168 13.06 5.02 16.52
C ILE A 168 12.01 6.02 16.09
N GLU A 169 10.81 5.52 15.81
CA GLU A 169 9.63 6.34 15.55
C GLU A 169 8.61 6.12 16.67
N TYR A 170 8.02 7.18 17.18
CA TYR A 170 6.99 7.11 18.20
C TYR A 170 6.01 8.28 18.10
N THR A 171 4.73 8.00 18.35
CA THR A 171 3.71 9.04 18.52
C THR A 171 2.84 8.74 19.73
N ASN A 172 2.70 9.70 20.61
CA ASN A 172 1.81 9.62 21.76
C ASN A 172 0.38 10.08 21.48
N ASN A 173 0.11 10.61 20.28
CA ASN A 173 -1.22 11.03 19.84
C ASN A 173 -1.49 10.56 18.40
N PRO A 174 -1.92 9.30 18.21
CA PRO A 174 -2.20 8.77 16.89
C PRO A 174 -3.41 9.42 16.20
N SER A 175 -4.20 10.23 16.89
CA SER A 175 -5.29 11.04 16.31
C SER A 175 -4.81 11.88 15.14
N TRP A 176 -3.55 12.28 15.17
CA TRP A 176 -2.93 13.04 14.10
C TRP A 176 -2.78 12.27 12.78
N LEU A 177 -2.76 10.96 12.81
CA LEU A 177 -2.80 10.16 11.57
C LEU A 177 -4.12 10.38 10.81
N MET A 178 -5.21 10.60 11.54
CA MET A 178 -6.51 10.95 10.94
C MET A 178 -6.48 12.34 10.30
N VAL A 179 -5.85 13.30 10.99
CA VAL A 179 -5.65 14.66 10.45
C VAL A 179 -4.71 14.66 9.25
N LYS A 180 -3.65 13.86 9.28
CA LYS A 180 -2.72 13.68 8.15
C LYS A 180 -3.36 13.06 6.90
N ALA A 181 -4.56 12.52 6.99
CA ALA A 181 -5.32 12.07 5.83
C ALA A 181 -5.97 13.24 5.05
N LEU A 182 -6.23 14.38 5.69
CA LEU A 182 -6.90 15.51 5.08
C LEU A 182 -6.16 16.12 3.88
N PRO A 183 -4.82 16.28 3.88
CA PRO A 183 -4.09 16.80 2.71
C PRO A 183 -4.34 16.01 1.42
N ALA A 184 -4.51 14.69 1.51
CA ALA A 184 -4.73 13.83 0.35
C ALA A 184 -6.04 14.16 -0.41
N ILE A 185 -7.05 14.69 0.28
CA ILE A 185 -8.34 15.06 -0.31
C ILE A 185 -8.54 16.59 -0.42
N SER A 186 -7.57 17.39 0.05
CA SER A 186 -7.69 18.86 0.08
C SER A 186 -7.53 19.54 -1.27
N ASN A 187 -6.91 18.87 -2.23
CA ASN A 187 -6.68 19.36 -3.59
C ASN A 187 -6.90 18.22 -4.59
N PRO A 188 -8.15 17.92 -4.96
CA PRO A 188 -8.46 16.81 -5.82
C PRO A 188 -8.04 17.08 -7.27
N ASP A 189 -7.60 16.03 -7.96
CA ASP A 189 -7.27 16.07 -9.39
C ASP A 189 -8.55 16.16 -10.24
N GLU A 190 -9.65 15.55 -9.77
CA GLU A 190 -10.95 15.60 -10.41
C GLU A 190 -11.90 16.55 -9.67
N GLU A 191 -12.64 17.36 -10.44
CA GLU A 191 -13.55 18.39 -9.91
C GLU A 191 -15.02 17.92 -9.93
N ASP A 192 -15.27 16.67 -9.57
CA ASP A 192 -16.64 16.18 -9.31
C ASP A 192 -17.18 16.70 -7.96
N ALA A 193 -18.50 16.59 -7.75
CA ALA A 193 -19.14 17.17 -6.57
C ALA A 193 -18.69 16.54 -5.24
N ILE A 194 -18.37 15.24 -5.21
CA ILE A 194 -17.87 14.54 -4.01
C ILE A 194 -16.46 15.01 -3.71
N SER A 195 -15.59 15.02 -4.70
CA SER A 195 -14.19 15.43 -4.57
C SER A 195 -14.07 16.88 -4.11
N LEU A 196 -14.85 17.78 -4.69
CA LEU A 196 -14.91 19.19 -4.28
C LEU A 196 -15.43 19.37 -2.86
N MET A 197 -16.52 18.68 -2.47
CA MET A 197 -17.03 18.78 -1.11
C MET A 197 -16.07 18.18 -0.07
N SER A 198 -15.40 17.10 -0.41
CA SER A 198 -14.37 16.49 0.44
C SER A 198 -13.18 17.45 0.63
N ALA A 199 -12.79 18.18 -0.41
CA ALA A 199 -11.75 19.20 -0.33
C ALA A 199 -12.17 20.41 0.54
N ILE A 200 -13.40 20.86 0.40
CA ILE A 200 -13.98 21.91 1.27
C ILE A 200 -13.98 21.45 2.74
N TYR A 201 -14.40 20.20 2.98
CA TYR A 201 -14.35 19.57 4.31
C TYR A 201 -12.93 19.59 4.87
N ALA A 202 -11.96 19.04 4.12
CA ALA A 202 -10.57 18.94 4.55
C ALA A 202 -9.94 20.29 4.87
N ASN A 203 -10.10 21.28 3.99
CA ASN A 203 -9.54 22.62 4.17
C ASN A 203 -10.20 23.36 5.35
N THR A 204 -11.51 23.22 5.55
CA THR A 204 -12.23 23.82 6.66
C THR A 204 -11.84 23.18 8.00
N ILE A 205 -11.76 21.84 8.06
CA ILE A 205 -11.33 21.13 9.27
C ILE A 205 -9.89 21.48 9.63
N THR A 206 -8.99 21.52 8.65
CA THR A 206 -7.59 21.92 8.86
C THR A 206 -7.50 23.33 9.47
N THR A 207 -8.27 24.28 8.94
CA THR A 207 -8.34 25.63 9.48
C THR A 207 -8.93 25.66 10.89
N HIS A 208 -9.97 24.87 11.14
CA HIS A 208 -10.59 24.75 12.47
C HIS A 208 -9.59 24.21 13.50
N ILE A 209 -8.83 23.17 13.17
CA ILE A 209 -7.79 22.59 14.02
C ILE A 209 -6.69 23.62 14.31
N LYS A 210 -6.17 24.31 13.28
CA LYS A 210 -5.14 25.34 13.46
C LYS A 210 -5.59 26.41 14.44
N LYS A 211 -6.82 26.89 14.32
CA LYS A 211 -7.40 27.89 15.26
C LYS A 211 -7.53 27.33 16.67
N THR A 212 -8.07 26.14 16.84
CA THR A 212 -8.29 25.51 18.16
C THR A 212 -6.99 25.29 18.91
N LEU A 213 -5.91 24.92 18.19
CA LEU A 213 -4.59 24.66 18.77
C LEU A 213 -3.70 25.91 18.86
N SER A 214 -4.19 27.08 18.45
CA SER A 214 -3.41 28.33 18.41
C SER A 214 -2.11 28.20 17.60
N LEU A 215 -2.14 27.43 16.51
CA LEU A 215 -0.98 27.18 15.63
C LEU A 215 -0.77 28.30 14.59
N ASP A 216 -1.58 29.35 14.60
CA ASP A 216 -1.62 30.41 13.58
C ASP A 216 -0.49 31.45 13.68
N ASN A 217 0.58 31.17 14.42
CA ASN A 217 1.67 32.15 14.64
C ASN A 217 2.59 32.38 13.42
N HIS A 218 2.36 31.76 12.27
CA HIS A 218 3.21 31.96 11.09
C HIS A 218 2.45 32.34 9.82
N SER A 219 2.68 33.64 9.46
CA SER A 219 2.43 34.35 8.19
C SER A 219 0.97 34.47 7.68
N GLN A 220 0.42 35.66 7.81
CA GLN A 220 -0.80 36.19 7.13
C GLN A 220 -0.86 35.86 5.62
N LYS A 221 0.29 35.67 4.96
CA LYS A 221 0.40 35.32 3.53
C LYS A 221 -0.09 33.93 3.18
N ASN A 222 0.03 32.95 4.09
CA ASN A 222 -0.45 31.57 3.86
C ASN A 222 -1.95 31.44 4.14
N LEU A 223 -2.47 32.16 5.10
CA LEU A 223 -3.91 32.22 5.41
C LEU A 223 -4.73 32.81 4.23
N SER A 224 -4.17 33.76 3.50
CA SER A 224 -4.85 34.32 2.32
C SER A 224 -4.94 33.33 1.17
N LYS A 225 -3.90 32.54 0.91
CA LYS A 225 -3.91 31.51 -0.14
C LYS A 225 -4.88 30.36 0.18
N GLU A 226 -4.93 29.90 1.42
CA GLU A 226 -5.85 28.85 1.87
C GLU A 226 -7.31 29.32 1.77
N SER A 227 -7.59 30.55 2.15
CA SER A 227 -8.95 31.13 2.04
C SER A 227 -9.40 31.31 0.59
N ILE A 228 -8.52 31.75 -0.30
CA ILE A 228 -8.81 31.86 -1.76
C ILE A 228 -9.09 30.47 -2.35
N ARG A 229 -8.28 29.45 -1.99
CA ARG A 229 -8.50 28.08 -2.46
C ARG A 229 -9.87 27.56 -2.03
N LEU A 230 -10.21 27.70 -0.75
CA LEU A 230 -11.50 27.27 -0.21
C LEU A 230 -12.66 27.98 -0.92
N GLN A 231 -12.56 29.29 -1.14
CA GLN A 231 -13.57 30.04 -1.86
C GLN A 231 -13.75 29.55 -3.30
N ASN A 232 -12.65 29.29 -4.01
CA ASN A 232 -12.69 28.74 -5.37
C ASN A 232 -13.36 27.36 -5.41
N GLN A 233 -13.07 26.48 -4.43
CA GLN A 233 -13.72 25.16 -4.33
C GLN A 233 -15.23 25.28 -4.07
N VAL A 234 -15.64 26.20 -3.22
CA VAL A 234 -17.06 26.48 -2.98
C VAL A 234 -17.78 27.00 -4.23
N GLU A 235 -17.17 27.91 -4.99
CA GLU A 235 -17.75 28.41 -6.24
C GLU A 235 -17.81 27.34 -7.33
N LYS A 236 -16.81 26.42 -7.39
CA LYS A 236 -16.85 25.27 -8.30
C LYS A 236 -17.98 24.30 -7.92
N LEU A 237 -18.10 23.95 -6.64
CA LEU A 237 -19.16 23.09 -6.14
C LEU A 237 -20.56 23.67 -6.42
N LYS A 238 -20.74 24.98 -6.24
CA LYS A 238 -21.98 25.69 -6.53
C LYS A 238 -22.41 25.56 -8.00
N LYS A 239 -21.46 25.52 -8.93
CA LYS A 239 -21.72 25.32 -10.37
C LYS A 239 -22.19 23.92 -10.72
N LEU A 240 -22.02 22.95 -9.82
CA LEU A 240 -22.51 21.57 -9.95
C LEU A 240 -23.88 21.36 -9.32
N GLN A 241 -24.42 22.36 -8.62
CA GLN A 241 -25.78 22.31 -8.09
C GLN A 241 -26.77 22.82 -9.15
N ASN A 242 -27.73 21.97 -9.51
CA ASN A 242 -28.80 22.30 -10.45
C ASN A 242 -29.87 23.20 -9.83
N ALA A 243 -30.72 23.80 -10.65
CA ALA A 243 -31.79 24.69 -10.22
C ALA A 243 -32.83 24.01 -9.28
N ASP A 244 -33.02 22.68 -9.38
CA ASP A 244 -33.87 21.89 -8.51
C ASP A 244 -33.23 21.57 -7.14
N GLY A 245 -31.97 21.97 -6.93
CA GLY A 245 -31.21 21.74 -5.72
C GLY A 245 -30.37 20.45 -5.73
N SER A 246 -30.49 19.60 -6.75
CA SER A 246 -29.69 18.39 -6.89
C SER A 246 -28.25 18.70 -7.27
N PHE A 247 -27.31 17.83 -6.88
CA PHE A 247 -25.94 17.84 -7.37
C PHE A 247 -25.75 16.85 -8.51
N SER A 248 -25.04 17.27 -9.54
CA SER A 248 -24.58 16.43 -10.64
C SER A 248 -23.13 15.96 -10.41
N TRP A 249 -22.70 14.91 -11.12
CA TRP A 249 -21.31 14.46 -11.08
C TRP A 249 -20.39 15.54 -11.65
N TRP A 250 -20.67 15.97 -12.87
CA TRP A 250 -19.96 17.04 -13.56
C TRP A 250 -20.94 18.08 -14.10
N LYS A 251 -20.43 19.23 -14.44
CA LYS A 251 -21.20 20.34 -14.98
C LYS A 251 -22.00 19.91 -16.23
N GLY A 252 -23.26 20.25 -16.25
CA GLY A 252 -24.15 19.93 -17.38
C GLY A 252 -24.80 18.55 -17.32
N MET A 253 -24.47 17.71 -16.35
CA MET A 253 -25.13 16.42 -16.16
C MET A 253 -26.43 16.58 -15.36
N LYS A 254 -27.33 15.60 -15.53
CA LYS A 254 -28.55 15.48 -14.72
C LYS A 254 -28.18 15.26 -13.25
N GLY A 255 -28.95 15.85 -12.33
CA GLY A 255 -28.79 15.67 -10.91
C GLY A 255 -28.96 14.22 -10.46
N SER A 256 -28.17 13.82 -9.45
CA SER A 256 -28.17 12.50 -8.87
C SER A 256 -28.57 12.55 -7.40
N ARG A 257 -29.58 11.72 -7.02
CA ARG A 257 -29.99 11.59 -5.62
C ARG A 257 -28.81 11.14 -4.75
N TYR A 258 -27.99 10.19 -5.25
CA TYR A 258 -26.80 9.71 -4.57
C TYR A 258 -25.78 10.83 -4.30
N MET A 259 -25.41 11.60 -5.34
CA MET A 259 -24.47 12.72 -5.21
C MET A 259 -24.98 13.76 -4.23
N THR A 260 -26.26 14.13 -4.35
CA THR A 260 -26.89 15.13 -3.50
C THR A 260 -26.91 14.69 -2.03
N THR A 261 -27.19 13.40 -1.78
CA THR A 261 -27.17 12.83 -0.44
C THR A 261 -25.76 12.84 0.14
N SER A 262 -24.76 12.38 -0.63
CA SER A 262 -23.35 12.32 -0.17
C SER A 262 -22.79 13.70 0.14
N VAL A 263 -23.01 14.68 -0.74
CA VAL A 263 -22.58 16.07 -0.54
C VAL A 263 -23.26 16.70 0.68
N ALA A 264 -24.58 16.52 0.83
CA ALA A 264 -25.33 17.06 1.97
C ALA A 264 -24.89 16.40 3.30
N GLU A 265 -24.61 15.10 3.31
CA GLU A 265 -24.10 14.39 4.49
C GLU A 265 -22.73 14.96 4.93
N MET A 266 -21.80 15.17 4.00
CA MET A 266 -20.52 15.80 4.30
C MET A 266 -20.68 17.24 4.84
N MET A 267 -21.64 18.02 4.32
CA MET A 267 -21.95 19.35 4.82
C MET A 267 -22.46 19.34 6.27
N VAL A 268 -23.38 18.46 6.63
CA VAL A 268 -23.90 18.39 8.01
C VAL A 268 -22.85 17.86 8.99
N ARG A 269 -21.98 16.94 8.56
CA ARG A 269 -20.84 16.47 9.37
C ARG A 269 -19.83 17.57 9.59
N LEU A 270 -19.51 18.36 8.56
CA LEU A 270 -18.67 19.53 8.68
C LEU A 270 -19.23 20.53 9.69
N ASN A 271 -20.53 20.83 9.58
CA ASN A 271 -21.22 21.75 10.50
C ASN A 271 -21.20 21.22 11.94
N ALA A 272 -21.26 19.92 12.15
CA ALA A 272 -21.22 19.29 13.47
C ALA A 272 -19.89 19.43 14.19
N ILE A 273 -18.78 19.63 13.45
CA ILE A 273 -17.42 19.81 14.01
C ILE A 273 -17.02 21.27 14.03
N ALA A 274 -17.12 21.96 12.89
CA ALA A 274 -16.58 23.31 12.70
C ALA A 274 -17.63 24.42 12.80
N GLY A 275 -18.86 24.08 13.20
CA GLY A 275 -20.01 25.00 13.22
C GLY A 275 -20.60 25.22 11.83
N VAL A 276 -21.75 25.92 11.79
CA VAL A 276 -22.49 26.14 10.54
C VAL A 276 -21.68 26.98 9.55
N GLN A 277 -21.42 26.41 8.36
CA GLN A 277 -20.63 27.05 7.30
C GLN A 277 -21.53 27.95 6.43
N LYS A 278 -21.40 29.28 6.56
CA LYS A 278 -22.18 30.25 5.79
C LYS A 278 -22.02 30.08 4.27
N SER A 279 -20.85 29.69 3.80
CA SER A 279 -20.51 29.48 2.38
C SER A 279 -21.29 28.34 1.73
N THR A 280 -21.68 27.30 2.47
CA THR A 280 -22.42 26.13 1.95
C THR A 280 -23.88 26.08 2.42
N ALA A 281 -24.30 26.95 3.32
CA ALA A 281 -25.63 26.89 3.95
C ALA A 281 -26.81 26.93 2.94
N ARG A 282 -26.72 27.79 1.91
CA ARG A 282 -27.74 27.87 0.85
C ARG A 282 -27.77 26.60 0.01
N MET A 283 -26.61 26.08 -0.34
CA MET A 283 -26.51 24.81 -1.12
C MET A 283 -27.11 23.64 -0.35
N LEU A 284 -26.82 23.54 0.96
CA LEU A 284 -27.44 22.53 1.82
C LEU A 284 -28.96 22.66 1.87
N THR A 285 -29.48 23.89 1.98
CA THR A 285 -30.94 24.11 1.98
C THR A 285 -31.59 23.64 0.68
N SER A 286 -31.02 23.98 -0.47
CA SER A 286 -31.52 23.53 -1.78
C SER A 286 -31.43 22.02 -1.94
N ALA A 287 -30.31 21.41 -1.52
CA ALA A 287 -30.14 19.97 -1.53
C ALA A 287 -31.19 19.23 -0.68
N LEU A 288 -31.47 19.73 0.53
CA LEU A 288 -32.50 19.14 1.40
C LEU A 288 -33.92 19.28 0.83
N ASN A 289 -34.23 20.39 0.15
CA ASN A 289 -35.50 20.51 -0.56
C ASN A 289 -35.65 19.46 -1.67
N TYR A 290 -34.61 19.27 -2.49
CA TYR A 290 -34.61 18.22 -3.52
C TYR A 290 -34.75 16.82 -2.90
N LEU A 291 -33.96 16.47 -1.88
CA LEU A 291 -34.02 15.18 -1.20
C LEU A 291 -35.38 14.92 -0.55
N SER A 292 -36.02 15.97 0.00
CA SER A 292 -37.38 15.90 0.54
C SER A 292 -38.40 15.50 -0.51
N LEU A 293 -38.32 16.09 -1.72
CA LEU A 293 -39.24 15.75 -2.82
C LEU A 293 -39.04 14.31 -3.29
N GLN A 294 -37.81 13.87 -3.41
CA GLN A 294 -37.50 12.47 -3.78
C GLN A 294 -37.98 11.48 -2.73
N THR A 295 -37.83 11.81 -1.45
CA THR A 295 -38.31 10.98 -0.33
C THR A 295 -39.82 10.96 -0.24
N ALA A 296 -40.51 12.09 -0.48
CA ALA A 296 -41.96 12.13 -0.54
C ALA A 296 -42.51 11.27 -1.68
N GLN A 297 -41.82 11.17 -2.83
CA GLN A 297 -42.19 10.26 -3.90
C GLN A 297 -42.03 8.79 -3.45
N GLU A 298 -40.95 8.44 -2.82
CA GLU A 298 -40.69 7.09 -2.27
C GLU A 298 -41.78 6.70 -1.25
N VAL A 299 -42.14 7.61 -0.33
CA VAL A 299 -43.20 7.38 0.66
C VAL A 299 -44.56 7.14 -0.01
N ARG A 300 -44.88 7.92 -1.06
CA ARG A 300 -46.13 7.67 -1.84
C ARG A 300 -46.16 6.29 -2.50
N GLU A 301 -45.03 5.86 -3.06
CA GLU A 301 -44.90 4.53 -3.66
C GLU A 301 -44.99 3.41 -2.62
N MET A 302 -44.37 3.60 -1.45
CA MET A 302 -44.48 2.67 -0.33
C MET A 302 -45.93 2.53 0.14
N LYS A 303 -46.67 3.63 0.34
CA LYS A 303 -48.11 3.61 0.73
C LYS A 303 -48.99 2.88 -0.30
N LYS A 304 -48.78 3.12 -1.61
CA LYS A 304 -49.46 2.38 -2.68
C LYS A 304 -49.20 0.87 -2.66
N LYS A 305 -47.97 0.45 -2.30
CA LYS A 305 -47.64 -0.97 -2.15
C LYS A 305 -48.31 -1.58 -0.91
N GLU A 306 -48.43 -0.83 0.19
CA GLU A 306 -49.10 -1.27 1.39
C GLU A 306 -50.60 -1.45 1.18
N GLU A 307 -51.28 -0.56 0.41
CA GLU A 307 -52.67 -0.74 -0.01
C GLU A 307 -52.87 -2.07 -0.74
N LYS A 308 -51.82 -2.54 -1.45
CA LYS A 308 -51.78 -3.86 -2.10
C LYS A 308 -51.30 -4.98 -1.19
N LYS A 309 -51.19 -4.76 0.14
CA LYS A 309 -50.69 -5.71 1.16
C LYS A 309 -49.27 -6.21 0.90
N GLN A 310 -48.45 -5.43 0.19
CA GLN A 310 -47.06 -5.75 -0.04
C GLN A 310 -46.18 -5.23 1.10
N LYS A 311 -45.15 -6.01 1.48
CA LYS A 311 -44.14 -5.59 2.48
C LYS A 311 -43.32 -4.42 1.91
N VAL A 312 -43.14 -3.38 2.70
CA VAL A 312 -42.36 -2.21 2.34
C VAL A 312 -41.31 -1.92 3.39
N SER A 313 -40.17 -1.43 2.92
CA SER A 313 -39.07 -0.97 3.76
C SER A 313 -38.47 0.31 3.20
N PRO A 314 -38.02 1.26 4.03
CA PRO A 314 -37.29 2.42 3.59
C PRO A 314 -36.01 2.03 2.86
N SER A 315 -35.70 2.72 1.77
CA SER A 315 -34.44 2.52 1.05
C SER A 315 -33.25 3.03 1.85
N GLU A 316 -32.05 2.59 1.48
CA GLU A 316 -30.80 3.11 2.05
C GLU A 316 -30.69 4.62 1.85
N GLN A 317 -31.17 5.15 0.73
CA GLN A 317 -31.20 6.60 0.47
C GLN A 317 -32.16 7.35 1.39
N ALA A 318 -33.29 6.76 1.76
CA ALA A 318 -34.20 7.31 2.77
C ALA A 318 -33.55 7.33 4.15
N LEU A 319 -32.77 6.27 4.51
CA LEU A 319 -31.98 6.26 5.76
C LEU A 319 -30.96 7.40 5.79
N HIS A 320 -30.22 7.62 4.71
CA HIS A 320 -29.27 8.73 4.60
C HIS A 320 -29.96 10.09 4.75
N TYR A 321 -31.10 10.28 4.09
CA TYR A 321 -31.88 11.52 4.22
C TYR A 321 -32.31 11.77 5.68
N LEU A 322 -32.84 10.74 6.34
CA LEU A 322 -33.24 10.83 7.75
C LEU A 322 -32.05 11.13 8.68
N TYR A 323 -30.88 10.54 8.37
CA TYR A 323 -29.65 10.84 9.09
C TYR A 323 -29.25 12.32 8.95
N ILE A 324 -29.26 12.84 7.72
CA ILE A 324 -28.92 14.25 7.43
C ILE A 324 -29.88 15.19 8.17
N LEU A 325 -31.18 14.91 8.13
CA LEU A 325 -32.17 15.70 8.86
C LEU A 325 -31.94 15.67 10.38
N SER A 326 -31.60 14.50 10.91
CA SER A 326 -31.30 14.33 12.33
C SER A 326 -30.06 15.10 12.78
N MET A 327 -29.13 15.35 11.86
CA MET A 327 -27.91 16.14 12.09
C MET A 327 -28.13 17.62 11.93
N ASP A 328 -28.91 18.04 10.91
CA ASP A 328 -29.15 19.44 10.56
C ASP A 328 -30.05 20.17 11.57
N GLY A 329 -31.05 19.45 12.12
CA GLY A 329 -31.91 19.95 13.20
C GLY A 329 -32.86 21.10 12.81
N ARG A 330 -32.96 21.46 11.51
CA ARG A 330 -33.89 22.53 11.06
C ARG A 330 -35.33 22.15 11.22
N LYS A 331 -36.20 23.14 11.41
CA LYS A 331 -37.66 22.95 11.37
C LYS A 331 -38.11 22.54 9.96
N MET A 332 -38.95 21.53 9.91
CA MET A 332 -39.50 20.97 8.67
C MET A 332 -40.92 21.50 8.42
N LYS A 333 -41.34 21.46 7.15
CA LYS A 333 -42.77 21.68 6.81
C LYS A 333 -43.61 20.49 7.29
N GLN A 334 -44.91 20.72 7.57
CA GLN A 334 -45.79 19.68 8.13
C GLN A 334 -45.81 18.38 7.30
N ASN A 335 -45.87 18.47 5.97
CA ASN A 335 -45.85 17.30 5.08
C ASN A 335 -44.49 16.56 5.13
N GLN A 336 -43.40 17.25 5.24
CA GLN A 336 -42.05 16.64 5.38
C GLN A 336 -41.91 15.93 6.73
N GLU A 337 -42.47 16.49 7.80
CA GLU A 337 -42.47 15.83 9.13
C GLU A 337 -43.34 14.58 9.11
N ALA A 338 -44.52 14.59 8.41
CA ALA A 338 -45.34 13.42 8.25
C ALA A 338 -44.64 12.28 7.50
N ASP A 339 -43.90 12.58 6.43
CA ASP A 339 -43.13 11.59 5.69
C ASP A 339 -41.97 11.03 6.55
N LYS A 340 -41.30 11.88 7.32
CA LYS A 340 -40.27 11.46 8.28
C LYS A 340 -40.85 10.51 9.33
N VAL A 341 -41.96 10.88 9.97
CA VAL A 341 -42.58 10.04 11.00
C VAL A 341 -42.99 8.69 10.41
N TYR A 342 -43.59 8.67 9.21
CA TYR A 342 -43.95 7.43 8.52
C TYR A 342 -42.72 6.52 8.31
N LEU A 343 -41.60 7.05 7.84
CA LEU A 343 -40.40 6.28 7.64
C LEU A 343 -39.79 5.75 8.95
N LEU A 344 -39.77 6.58 10.02
CA LEU A 344 -39.28 6.18 11.35
C LEU A 344 -40.14 5.05 11.94
N GLU A 345 -41.47 5.13 11.78
CA GLU A 345 -42.40 4.06 12.21
C GLU A 345 -42.14 2.75 11.43
N LYS A 346 -41.92 2.83 10.12
CA LYS A 346 -41.56 1.64 9.34
C LYS A 346 -40.25 1.02 9.85
N MET A 347 -39.23 1.83 10.05
CA MET A 347 -37.95 1.35 10.58
C MET A 347 -38.08 0.73 11.97
N SER A 348 -38.90 1.29 12.83
CA SER A 348 -39.09 0.77 14.19
C SER A 348 -39.83 -0.59 14.24
N LYS A 349 -40.57 -0.93 13.19
CA LYS A 349 -41.34 -2.18 13.08
C LYS A 349 -40.64 -3.25 12.22
N MET A 350 -39.51 -2.95 11.60
CA MET A 350 -38.81 -3.89 10.71
C MET A 350 -38.04 -4.95 11.50
N THR A 351 -37.98 -6.13 10.92
CA THR A 351 -37.19 -7.25 11.40
C THR A 351 -36.33 -7.77 10.24
N GLY A 352 -35.01 -7.51 10.31
CA GLY A 352 -34.06 -8.25 9.50
C GLY A 352 -33.74 -7.75 8.09
N ASP A 353 -34.42 -6.71 7.57
CA ASP A 353 -34.33 -6.33 6.14
C ASP A 353 -33.16 -5.39 5.79
N PHE A 354 -32.36 -4.96 6.75
CA PHE A 354 -31.20 -4.12 6.50
C PHE A 354 -29.87 -4.90 6.50
N SER A 355 -28.92 -4.45 5.70
CA SER A 355 -27.51 -4.85 5.79
C SER A 355 -26.93 -4.46 7.16
N ILE A 356 -25.75 -4.96 7.51
CA ILE A 356 -25.04 -4.53 8.75
C ILE A 356 -24.94 -3.00 8.78
N TYR A 357 -24.52 -2.39 7.67
CA TYR A 357 -24.45 -0.94 7.53
C TYR A 357 -25.81 -0.28 7.73
N GLY A 358 -26.84 -0.77 7.08
CA GLY A 358 -28.19 -0.25 7.21
C GLY A 358 -28.71 -0.32 8.64
N LYS A 359 -28.47 -1.42 9.36
CA LYS A 359 -28.83 -1.57 10.79
C LYS A 359 -28.09 -0.56 11.66
N ALA A 360 -26.77 -0.39 11.45
CA ALA A 360 -25.97 0.58 12.19
C ALA A 360 -26.47 2.02 11.97
N ARG A 361 -26.78 2.38 10.72
CA ARG A 361 -27.33 3.68 10.37
C ARG A 361 -28.75 3.89 10.92
N ALA A 362 -29.60 2.86 10.87
CA ALA A 362 -30.94 2.89 11.46
C ALA A 362 -30.88 3.09 12.99
N ALA A 363 -29.93 2.45 13.67
CA ALA A 363 -29.73 2.66 15.10
C ALA A 363 -29.41 4.13 15.43
N VAL A 364 -28.56 4.78 14.65
CA VAL A 364 -28.24 6.22 14.81
C VAL A 364 -29.48 7.08 14.59
N VAL A 365 -30.20 6.86 13.49
CA VAL A 365 -31.40 7.65 13.13
C VAL A 365 -32.49 7.52 14.20
N LEU A 366 -32.80 6.31 14.65
CA LEU A 366 -33.81 6.07 15.68
C LEU A 366 -33.38 6.64 17.03
N ALA A 367 -32.12 6.47 17.43
CA ALA A 367 -31.60 7.03 18.66
C ALA A 367 -31.70 8.57 18.69
N LYS A 368 -31.37 9.26 17.59
CA LYS A 368 -31.50 10.72 17.47
C LYS A 368 -32.95 11.20 17.56
N ASN A 369 -33.92 10.39 17.16
CA ASN A 369 -35.35 10.72 17.19
C ASN A 369 -36.08 10.10 18.40
N SER A 370 -35.37 9.47 19.35
CA SER A 370 -35.98 8.77 20.51
C SER A 370 -36.66 9.69 21.52
N LYS A 371 -36.37 10.99 21.52
CA LYS A 371 -37.12 11.97 22.33
C LYS A 371 -38.61 12.05 21.98
N GLN A 372 -38.96 11.71 20.75
CA GLN A 372 -40.34 11.73 20.26
C GLN A 372 -41.09 10.43 20.57
N ASN A 373 -40.38 9.29 20.70
CA ASN A 373 -40.97 7.99 20.96
C ASN A 373 -39.94 7.06 21.60
N ALA A 374 -40.21 6.56 22.82
CA ALA A 374 -39.33 5.67 23.56
C ALA A 374 -39.06 4.35 22.82
N ALA A 375 -40.01 3.82 22.06
CA ALA A 375 -39.83 2.61 21.24
C ALA A 375 -38.70 2.74 20.20
N TYR A 376 -38.43 3.95 19.75
CA TYR A 376 -37.28 4.19 18.84
C TYR A 376 -35.95 3.91 19.52
N ARG A 377 -35.83 4.22 20.83
CA ARG A 377 -34.59 3.95 21.58
C ARG A 377 -34.37 2.45 21.78
N GLU A 378 -35.45 1.74 22.12
CA GLU A 378 -35.43 0.29 22.26
C GLU A 378 -35.02 -0.39 20.94
N LYS A 379 -35.69 -0.04 19.85
CA LYS A 379 -35.38 -0.59 18.53
C LYS A 379 -33.98 -0.23 18.04
N ALA A 380 -33.48 0.95 18.34
CA ALA A 380 -32.10 1.32 18.07
C ALA A 380 -31.11 0.40 18.80
N GLY A 381 -31.43 0.04 20.05
CA GLY A 381 -30.66 -0.93 20.83
C GLY A 381 -30.66 -2.33 20.20
N GLU A 382 -31.81 -2.82 19.72
CA GLU A 382 -31.90 -4.11 19.01
C GLU A 382 -31.06 -4.13 17.74
N TYR A 383 -31.12 -3.06 16.93
CA TYR A 383 -30.27 -2.96 15.74
C TYR A 383 -28.80 -2.97 16.09
N LEU A 384 -28.39 -2.23 17.11
CA LEU A 384 -26.99 -2.19 17.57
C LEU A 384 -26.55 -3.57 18.07
N GLN A 385 -27.39 -4.28 18.82
CA GLN A 385 -27.11 -5.63 19.27
C GLN A 385 -26.93 -6.59 18.09
N SER A 386 -27.85 -6.55 17.12
CA SER A 386 -27.76 -7.38 15.92
C SER A 386 -26.48 -7.10 15.09
N VAL A 387 -26.04 -5.85 15.02
CA VAL A 387 -24.76 -5.53 14.39
C VAL A 387 -23.57 -6.10 15.17
N ASN A 388 -23.62 -6.08 16.50
CA ASN A 388 -22.55 -6.57 17.33
C ASN A 388 -22.30 -8.10 17.22
N GLU A 389 -23.28 -8.87 16.75
CA GLU A 389 -23.10 -10.29 16.43
C GLU A 389 -22.05 -10.55 15.34
N TYR A 390 -21.78 -9.56 14.50
CA TYR A 390 -20.75 -9.61 13.47
C TYR A 390 -19.43 -8.96 13.87
N ALA A 391 -19.29 -8.59 15.15
CA ALA A 391 -18.07 -7.97 15.66
C ALA A 391 -16.91 -8.96 15.71
N VAL A 392 -15.75 -8.52 15.27
CA VAL A 392 -14.49 -9.24 15.42
C VAL A 392 -13.58 -8.39 16.28
N TYR A 393 -13.01 -8.99 17.32
CA TYR A 393 -12.04 -8.34 18.19
C TYR A 393 -10.65 -8.97 18.01
N ARG A 394 -9.63 -8.13 17.96
CA ARG A 394 -8.22 -8.51 18.03
C ARG A 394 -7.49 -7.52 18.90
N GLU A 395 -6.66 -8.02 19.80
CA GLU A 395 -5.93 -7.20 20.77
C GLU A 395 -5.12 -6.08 20.08
N GLU A 396 -4.43 -6.41 18.98
CA GLU A 396 -3.57 -5.50 18.24
C GLU A 396 -4.33 -4.47 17.42
N MET A 397 -5.49 -4.84 16.87
CA MET A 397 -6.27 -4.01 15.95
C MET A 397 -7.47 -3.32 16.60
N GLY A 398 -7.98 -3.84 17.70
CA GLY A 398 -9.26 -3.43 18.27
C GLY A 398 -10.45 -4.19 17.67
N ARG A 399 -11.63 -3.59 17.73
CA ARG A 399 -12.90 -4.16 17.29
C ARG A 399 -13.32 -3.62 15.93
N TYR A 400 -13.83 -4.52 15.09
CA TYR A 400 -14.34 -4.16 13.77
C TYR A 400 -15.43 -5.14 13.30
N TYR A 401 -16.08 -4.82 12.17
CA TYR A 401 -17.12 -5.65 11.58
C TYR A 401 -16.66 -6.24 10.26
N ASP A 402 -16.72 -7.57 10.13
CA ASP A 402 -16.44 -8.24 8.86
C ASP A 402 -17.67 -8.18 7.95
N THR A 403 -17.81 -7.05 7.28
CA THR A 403 -18.95 -6.79 6.40
C THR A 403 -19.04 -7.71 5.20
N ARG A 404 -17.95 -8.41 4.83
CA ARG A 404 -17.95 -9.39 3.73
C ARG A 404 -18.82 -10.60 4.01
N LYS A 405 -18.97 -11.00 5.26
CA LYS A 405 -19.79 -12.15 5.65
C LYS A 405 -21.30 -11.86 5.64
N ALA A 406 -21.69 -10.60 5.64
CA ALA A 406 -23.05 -10.19 5.83
C ALA A 406 -23.67 -9.48 4.63
N LEU A 407 -22.92 -9.29 3.56
CA LEU A 407 -23.39 -8.56 2.39
C LEU A 407 -23.47 -9.47 1.16
N TYR A 408 -24.66 -9.60 0.62
CA TYR A 408 -24.87 -9.95 -0.78
C TYR A 408 -24.58 -8.77 -1.73
N SER A 409 -23.99 -7.68 -1.21
CA SER A 409 -23.67 -6.47 -1.95
C SER A 409 -22.17 -6.46 -2.32
N TRP A 410 -21.87 -6.11 -3.55
CA TRP A 410 -20.52 -5.87 -4.06
C TRP A 410 -19.83 -4.65 -3.42
N ARG A 411 -20.56 -3.81 -2.67
CA ARG A 411 -20.03 -2.64 -1.96
C ARG A 411 -19.53 -3.04 -0.58
N ASN A 412 -18.29 -2.68 -0.29
CA ASN A 412 -17.67 -2.90 1.01
C ASN A 412 -17.82 -1.64 1.88
N TYR A 413 -18.80 -1.65 2.77
CA TYR A 413 -19.10 -0.53 3.68
C TYR A 413 -18.34 -0.59 5.00
N LYS A 414 -17.06 -1.02 5.02
CA LYS A 414 -16.29 -1.17 6.27
C LYS A 414 -16.26 0.13 7.08
N ILE A 415 -15.76 1.22 6.50
CA ILE A 415 -15.63 2.51 7.18
C ILE A 415 -16.99 3.10 7.57
N PRO A 416 -18.00 3.24 6.68
CA PRO A 416 -19.30 3.76 7.06
C PRO A 416 -20.01 2.94 8.13
N THR A 417 -19.85 1.60 8.15
CA THR A 417 -20.41 0.73 9.20
C THR A 417 -19.74 1.04 10.54
N GLN A 418 -18.42 1.07 10.58
CA GLN A 418 -17.63 1.36 11.78
C GLN A 418 -18.03 2.72 12.39
N VAL A 419 -18.10 3.74 11.55
CA VAL A 419 -18.49 5.11 11.93
C VAL A 419 -19.91 5.15 12.50
N SER A 420 -20.86 4.50 11.84
CA SER A 420 -22.26 4.47 12.29
C SER A 420 -22.41 3.74 13.63
N VAL A 421 -21.63 2.68 13.87
CA VAL A 421 -21.66 1.99 15.17
C VAL A 421 -21.02 2.83 16.28
N ILE A 422 -19.93 3.53 16.02
CA ILE A 422 -19.34 4.48 16.98
C ILE A 422 -20.36 5.53 17.38
N GLU A 423 -21.06 6.16 16.42
CA GLU A 423 -22.11 7.15 16.69
C GLU A 423 -23.26 6.53 17.51
N ALA A 424 -23.74 5.34 17.13
CA ALA A 424 -24.82 4.66 17.85
C ALA A 424 -24.44 4.35 19.29
N LEU A 425 -23.20 3.86 19.55
CA LEU A 425 -22.70 3.60 20.90
C LEU A 425 -22.58 4.87 21.73
N GLN A 426 -22.04 5.94 21.18
CA GLN A 426 -21.93 7.24 21.87
C GLN A 426 -23.29 7.77 22.31
N MET A 427 -24.37 7.43 21.61
CA MET A 427 -25.73 7.87 21.93
C MET A 427 -26.47 6.92 22.86
N LEU A 428 -26.34 5.61 22.66
CA LEU A 428 -27.12 4.59 23.35
C LEU A 428 -26.42 4.06 24.60
N LYS A 429 -25.08 3.96 24.54
CA LYS A 429 -24.21 3.39 25.59
C LYS A 429 -22.95 4.27 25.80
N PRO A 430 -23.09 5.55 26.15
CA PRO A 430 -21.93 6.47 26.26
C PRO A 430 -20.90 6.05 27.32
N ASN A 431 -21.30 5.21 28.27
CA ASN A 431 -20.42 4.69 29.33
C ASN A 431 -19.60 3.46 28.85
N ASP A 432 -19.89 2.88 27.70
CA ASP A 432 -19.13 1.79 27.11
C ASP A 432 -17.89 2.34 26.36
N LYS A 433 -17.05 3.02 27.12
CA LYS A 433 -15.84 3.67 26.60
C LYS A 433 -14.88 2.66 25.95
N GLN A 434 -14.78 1.47 26.55
CA GLN A 434 -13.87 0.45 26.05
C GLN A 434 -14.23 0.02 24.62
N THR A 435 -15.49 -0.31 24.35
CA THR A 435 -15.91 -0.69 22.99
C THR A 435 -15.73 0.45 22.00
N ILE A 436 -16.03 1.69 22.40
CA ILE A 436 -15.82 2.88 21.54
C ILE A 436 -14.34 3.04 21.21
N GLU A 437 -13.44 2.93 22.19
CA GLU A 437 -11.99 3.02 22.01
C GLU A 437 -11.45 1.89 21.13
N GLU A 438 -11.94 0.67 21.31
CA GLU A 438 -11.58 -0.48 20.47
C GLU A 438 -11.97 -0.26 19.00
N LEU A 439 -13.16 0.31 18.74
CA LEU A 439 -13.64 0.65 17.40
C LEU A 439 -12.81 1.79 16.78
N GLN A 440 -12.50 2.81 17.56
CA GLN A 440 -11.63 3.92 17.12
C GLN A 440 -10.20 3.44 16.85
N ARG A 441 -9.69 2.52 17.66
CA ARG A 441 -8.38 1.88 17.44
C ARG A 441 -8.33 1.21 16.09
N TRP A 442 -9.38 0.47 15.69
CA TRP A 442 -9.40 -0.18 14.38
C TRP A 442 -9.33 0.84 13.24
N LEU A 443 -10.06 1.96 13.30
CA LEU A 443 -9.96 3.03 12.30
C LEU A 443 -8.52 3.55 12.17
N LEU A 444 -7.86 3.80 13.30
CA LEU A 444 -6.48 4.26 13.33
C LEU A 444 -5.51 3.22 12.77
N MET A 445 -5.64 1.95 13.18
CA MET A 445 -4.79 0.86 12.71
C MET A 445 -4.99 0.61 11.21
N SER A 446 -6.23 0.70 10.73
CA SER A 446 -6.52 0.63 9.29
C SER A 446 -5.82 1.74 8.52
N LYS A 447 -5.78 2.97 9.05
CA LYS A 447 -5.08 4.09 8.41
C LYS A 447 -3.57 3.89 8.29
N ARG A 448 -2.94 3.14 9.22
CA ARG A 448 -1.49 2.83 9.13
C ARG A 448 -1.16 1.89 7.97
N THR A 449 -2.02 0.91 7.71
CA THR A 449 -1.75 -0.19 6.76
C THR A 449 -2.56 -0.10 5.48
N GLN A 450 -3.55 0.78 5.41
CA GLN A 450 -4.51 0.89 4.31
C GLN A 450 -4.75 2.34 3.93
N VAL A 451 -4.97 2.57 2.65
CA VAL A 451 -5.51 3.83 2.14
C VAL A 451 -7.03 3.72 2.15
N TRP A 452 -7.71 4.78 2.52
CA TRP A 452 -9.17 4.80 2.37
C TRP A 452 -9.54 5.07 0.91
N ASP A 453 -10.28 4.13 0.35
CA ASP A 453 -10.51 3.98 -1.10
C ASP A 453 -11.23 5.18 -1.73
N THR A 454 -11.92 6.00 -0.92
CA THR A 454 -12.70 7.12 -1.43
C THR A 454 -12.58 8.37 -0.53
N PRO A 455 -12.73 9.57 -1.10
CA PRO A 455 -12.80 10.80 -0.32
C PRO A 455 -13.93 10.78 0.73
N VAL A 456 -15.05 10.10 0.45
CA VAL A 456 -16.17 9.94 1.39
C VAL A 456 -15.72 9.15 2.63
N ASN A 457 -15.04 8.02 2.44
CA ASN A 457 -14.52 7.20 3.54
C ASN A 457 -13.51 7.96 4.41
N THR A 458 -12.71 8.82 3.80
CA THR A 458 -11.79 9.71 4.53
C THR A 458 -12.56 10.71 5.39
N VAL A 459 -13.58 11.37 4.84
CA VAL A 459 -14.46 12.29 5.59
C VAL A 459 -15.17 11.57 6.73
N ASP A 460 -15.72 10.38 6.47
CA ASP A 460 -16.41 9.55 7.46
C ASP A 460 -15.52 9.20 8.64
N ALA A 461 -14.31 8.71 8.38
CA ALA A 461 -13.37 8.30 9.41
C ALA A 461 -12.88 9.50 10.24
N VAL A 462 -12.52 10.61 9.59
CA VAL A 462 -12.12 11.83 10.29
C VAL A 462 -13.25 12.36 11.17
N TYR A 463 -14.49 12.36 10.66
CA TYR A 463 -15.67 12.77 11.42
C TYR A 463 -15.85 11.93 12.69
N ALA A 464 -15.85 10.59 12.56
CA ALA A 464 -16.04 9.68 13.70
C ALA A 464 -14.98 9.83 14.77
N PHE A 465 -13.76 10.20 14.35
CA PHE A 465 -12.64 10.39 15.24
C PHE A 465 -12.69 11.74 15.97
N MET A 466 -13.07 12.79 15.28
CA MET A 466 -13.16 14.15 15.85
C MET A 466 -14.41 14.34 16.70
N LYS A 467 -15.55 13.79 16.26
CA LYS A 467 -16.83 13.92 16.97
C LYS A 467 -16.84 13.10 18.26
N GLY A 468 -17.07 13.75 19.39
CA GLY A 468 -17.06 13.13 20.71
C GLY A 468 -15.66 12.97 21.33
N ASN A 469 -14.59 13.36 20.64
CA ASN A 469 -13.21 13.34 21.10
C ASN A 469 -12.57 14.73 21.16
N GLU A 470 -13.36 15.78 21.24
CA GLU A 470 -12.87 17.18 21.25
C GLU A 470 -11.80 17.44 22.30
N SER A 471 -11.92 16.82 23.47
CA SER A 471 -10.91 16.90 24.52
C SER A 471 -9.60 16.16 24.19
N ASN A 472 -9.62 15.22 23.29
CA ASN A 472 -8.47 14.33 23.02
C ASN A 472 -7.55 14.89 21.94
N TRP A 473 -8.12 15.46 20.86
CA TRP A 473 -7.32 16.06 19.81
C TRP A 473 -6.93 17.51 20.10
N SER A 474 -7.65 18.23 21.00
CA SER A 474 -7.36 19.60 21.39
C SER A 474 -6.42 19.74 22.60
N ARG A 475 -6.20 18.66 23.38
CA ARG A 475 -5.24 18.69 24.49
C ARG A 475 -3.82 18.67 23.95
N LYS A 476 -2.94 19.51 24.53
CA LYS A 476 -1.49 19.30 24.44
C LYS A 476 -1.23 17.91 25.01
N ALA A 477 -0.85 16.98 24.15
CA ALA A 477 -0.53 15.64 24.60
C ALA A 477 0.65 15.72 25.56
N GLU A 478 0.52 15.15 26.78
CA GLU A 478 1.65 14.98 27.68
C GLU A 478 2.69 14.11 26.95
N ASN A 479 3.89 14.65 26.79
CA ASN A 479 4.95 13.94 26.09
C ASN A 479 5.33 12.68 26.86
N ALA A 480 5.44 11.56 26.16
CA ALA A 480 6.06 10.36 26.71
C ALA A 480 7.55 10.61 26.94
N VAL A 481 8.12 9.93 27.91
CA VAL A 481 9.58 9.94 28.15
C VAL A 481 10.18 8.70 27.50
N LEU A 482 11.04 8.90 26.51
CA LEU A 482 11.73 7.82 25.81
C LEU A 482 13.18 7.78 26.27
N LYS A 483 13.69 6.58 26.60
CA LYS A 483 15.11 6.34 26.91
C LYS A 483 15.63 5.20 26.04
N LEU A 484 16.78 5.39 25.45
CA LEU A 484 17.52 4.35 24.72
C LEU A 484 18.79 4.00 25.49
N ASP A 485 18.91 2.76 25.92
CA ASP A 485 20.01 2.29 26.79
C ASP A 485 20.22 3.21 28.01
N GLY A 486 19.12 3.62 28.64
CA GLY A 486 19.10 4.50 29.81
C GLY A 486 19.30 5.99 29.52
N LYS A 487 19.68 6.39 28.28
CA LYS A 487 19.85 7.79 27.87
C LYS A 487 18.55 8.37 27.36
N LEU A 488 18.18 9.57 27.83
CA LEU A 488 16.99 10.28 27.42
C LEU A 488 17.06 10.62 25.92
N LEU A 489 16.00 10.28 25.17
CA LEU A 489 15.83 10.74 23.80
C LEU A 489 15.05 12.06 23.82
N PRO A 490 15.56 13.09 23.12
CA PRO A 490 14.87 14.38 23.07
C PRO A 490 13.54 14.24 22.32
N MET A 491 12.45 14.61 22.98
CA MET A 491 11.14 14.76 22.34
C MET A 491 11.01 16.18 21.83
N PRO A 492 10.59 16.39 20.58
CA PRO A 492 10.33 17.71 20.06
C PRO A 492 9.29 18.42 20.93
N GLN A 493 9.61 19.61 21.42
CA GLN A 493 8.69 20.44 22.19
C GLN A 493 7.81 21.31 21.29
N ASP A 494 8.02 21.23 19.98
CA ASP A 494 7.29 22.01 19.00
C ASP A 494 5.84 21.49 18.85
N SER A 495 4.90 22.40 18.97
CA SER A 495 3.46 22.16 18.78
C SER A 495 3.15 21.62 17.37
N THR A 496 4.04 21.81 16.40
CA THR A 496 3.85 21.33 15.01
C THR A 496 4.07 19.83 14.86
N THR A 497 4.85 19.18 15.73
CA THR A 497 5.13 17.74 15.70
C THR A 497 4.11 16.90 16.46
N LEU A 498 3.35 17.54 17.38
CA LEU A 498 2.17 16.96 18.05
C LEU A 498 2.43 15.61 18.72
N GLY A 499 3.61 15.45 19.31
CA GLY A 499 3.99 14.24 20.01
C GLY A 499 4.51 13.13 19.11
N TYR A 500 4.85 13.40 17.85
CA TYR A 500 5.59 12.50 16.99
C TYR A 500 7.09 12.75 17.13
N VAL A 501 7.85 11.69 17.28
CA VAL A 501 9.31 11.72 17.28
C VAL A 501 9.84 10.70 16.28
N LYS A 502 10.86 11.12 15.54
CA LYS A 502 11.74 10.24 14.77
C LYS A 502 13.17 10.59 15.11
N THR A 503 13.91 9.62 15.61
CA THR A 503 15.33 9.80 15.96
C THR A 503 16.16 8.66 15.40
N GLU A 504 17.42 8.96 15.09
CA GLU A 504 18.36 7.99 14.53
C GLU A 504 19.61 7.92 15.42
N LYS A 505 20.14 6.71 15.58
CA LYS A 505 21.39 6.44 16.31
C LYS A 505 22.23 5.46 15.50
N MET A 506 23.51 5.72 15.40
CA MET A 506 24.47 4.74 14.88
C MET A 506 24.92 3.78 15.98
N GLY A 507 25.16 2.54 15.60
CA GLY A 507 25.51 1.44 16.48
C GLY A 507 24.28 0.70 17.02
N LYS A 508 24.52 -0.39 17.73
CA LYS A 508 23.50 -1.22 18.38
C LYS A 508 22.78 -0.47 19.49
N ALA A 509 21.59 -0.94 19.79
CA ALA A 509 20.84 -0.58 20.98
C ALA A 509 20.28 -1.84 21.66
N SER A 510 20.19 -1.84 22.97
CA SER A 510 19.76 -3.00 23.73
C SER A 510 18.33 -2.87 24.27
N VAL A 511 17.99 -1.71 24.80
CA VAL A 511 16.68 -1.50 25.44
C VAL A 511 16.13 -0.12 25.08
N LEU A 512 14.87 -0.11 24.66
CA LEU A 512 14.08 1.10 24.54
C LEU A 512 13.05 1.11 25.68
N SER A 513 13.12 2.11 26.57
CA SER A 513 12.12 2.36 27.62
C SER A 513 11.21 3.49 27.19
N ILE A 514 9.90 3.30 27.31
CA ILE A 514 8.87 4.29 26.99
C ILE A 514 7.99 4.46 28.24
N ASP A 515 8.07 5.61 28.90
CA ASP A 515 7.17 5.99 29.97
C ASP A 515 6.03 6.84 29.40
N LYS A 516 4.92 6.17 29.12
CA LYS A 516 3.74 6.75 28.51
C LYS A 516 2.89 7.48 29.53
N LYS A 517 2.58 8.76 29.29
CA LYS A 517 1.82 9.62 30.23
C LYS A 517 0.33 9.70 29.87
N SER A 518 -0.06 9.39 28.64
CA SER A 518 -1.44 9.47 28.14
C SER A 518 -2.20 8.16 28.34
N GLU A 519 -3.52 8.24 28.50
CA GLU A 519 -4.43 7.09 28.52
C GLU A 519 -4.72 6.51 27.13
N TYR A 520 -4.41 7.27 26.06
CA TYR A 520 -4.73 6.87 24.67
C TYR A 520 -3.71 5.91 24.11
N THR A 521 -4.13 5.09 23.14
CA THR A 521 -3.19 4.24 22.40
C THR A 521 -2.12 5.10 21.75
N SER A 522 -0.86 4.72 21.93
CA SER A 522 0.29 5.29 21.25
C SER A 522 1.00 4.24 20.39
N TRP A 523 1.70 4.70 19.37
CA TRP A 523 2.40 3.83 18.43
C TRP A 523 3.83 4.23 18.23
N GLY A 524 4.60 3.25 17.81
CA GLY A 524 5.95 3.43 17.39
C GLY A 524 6.46 2.24 16.60
N ALA A 525 7.70 2.34 16.18
CA ALA A 525 8.48 1.25 15.63
C ALA A 525 9.96 1.51 15.87
N VAL A 526 10.72 0.44 16.00
CA VAL A 526 12.19 0.50 15.94
C VAL A 526 12.63 -0.24 14.70
N TYR A 527 13.48 0.40 13.91
CA TYR A 527 14.10 -0.15 12.72
C TYR A 527 15.60 -0.28 12.97
N ALA A 528 16.14 -1.47 12.78
CA ALA A 528 17.59 -1.72 12.79
C ALA A 528 18.03 -2.06 11.36
N GLU A 529 18.83 -1.18 10.76
CA GLU A 529 19.31 -1.30 9.38
C GLU A 529 20.82 -1.56 9.39
N PHE A 530 21.26 -2.66 8.78
CA PHE A 530 22.70 -2.97 8.64
C PHE A 530 22.96 -3.92 7.46
N LYS A 531 24.19 -3.91 6.94
CA LYS A 531 24.60 -4.80 5.85
C LYS A 531 25.08 -6.14 6.42
N GLN A 532 24.44 -7.23 6.02
CA GLN A 532 24.74 -8.59 6.47
C GLN A 532 25.10 -9.49 5.26
N PRO A 533 26.06 -10.42 5.39
CA PRO A 533 26.33 -11.43 4.36
C PRO A 533 25.06 -12.22 4.03
N ILE A 534 24.79 -12.46 2.74
CA ILE A 534 23.56 -13.13 2.28
C ILE A 534 23.43 -14.52 2.95
N SER A 535 24.52 -15.25 3.12
CA SER A 535 24.54 -16.56 3.78
C SER A 535 24.12 -16.55 5.25
N GLU A 536 24.16 -15.41 5.91
CA GLU A 536 23.81 -15.24 7.33
C GLU A 536 22.41 -14.62 7.52
N ILE A 537 21.74 -14.20 6.43
CA ILE A 537 20.42 -13.62 6.50
C ILE A 537 19.42 -14.67 6.98
N VAL A 538 18.61 -14.30 7.97
CA VAL A 538 17.53 -15.13 8.51
C VAL A 538 16.18 -14.68 7.97
N SER A 539 15.24 -15.62 7.88
CA SER A 539 13.83 -15.29 7.66
C SER A 539 13.30 -14.44 8.82
N ALA A 540 12.51 -13.44 8.49
CA ALA A 540 11.88 -12.55 9.45
C ALA A 540 10.45 -12.26 9.03
N GLU A 541 9.58 -12.00 10.01
CA GLU A 541 8.18 -11.64 9.77
C GLU A 541 7.72 -10.55 10.74
N SER A 542 7.00 -9.59 10.20
CA SER A 542 6.27 -8.57 10.96
C SER A 542 4.94 -8.33 10.27
N GLY A 543 3.93 -9.14 10.60
CA GLY A 543 2.61 -9.13 9.96
C GLY A 543 2.55 -9.79 8.58
N ILE A 544 3.65 -9.85 7.85
CA ILE A 544 3.77 -10.52 6.54
C ILE A 544 4.87 -11.58 6.63
N LYS A 545 4.52 -12.84 6.35
CA LYS A 545 5.47 -13.94 6.26
C LYS A 545 5.76 -14.27 4.81
N VAL A 546 7.04 -14.46 4.47
CA VAL A 546 7.49 -14.82 3.13
C VAL A 546 8.16 -16.19 3.18
N GLY A 547 7.75 -17.08 2.30
CA GLY A 547 8.45 -18.33 2.00
C GLY A 547 8.82 -18.37 0.53
N ARG A 548 10.01 -18.89 0.20
CA ARG A 548 10.47 -19.04 -1.18
C ARG A 548 10.96 -20.47 -1.40
N VAL A 549 10.59 -21.05 -2.55
CA VAL A 549 11.06 -22.37 -2.98
C VAL A 549 11.44 -22.29 -4.45
N ILE A 550 12.59 -22.86 -4.81
CA ILE A 550 13.07 -23.00 -6.18
C ILE A 550 12.92 -24.47 -6.57
N VAL A 551 12.15 -24.76 -7.61
CA VAL A 551 11.89 -26.13 -8.08
C VAL A 551 12.08 -26.25 -9.58
N PRO A 552 12.55 -27.40 -10.11
CA PRO A 552 12.51 -27.67 -11.54
C PRO A 552 11.07 -27.61 -12.06
N ALA A 553 10.85 -26.97 -13.21
CA ALA A 553 9.50 -26.79 -13.76
C ALA A 553 8.83 -28.14 -14.16
N ALA A 554 9.65 -29.16 -14.46
CA ALA A 554 9.19 -30.49 -14.93
C ALA A 554 8.87 -31.48 -13.79
N LEU A 555 9.18 -31.19 -12.53
CA LEU A 555 9.01 -32.14 -11.43
C LEU A 555 7.80 -31.82 -10.55
N GLN A 556 6.77 -32.67 -10.66
CA GLN A 556 5.75 -32.85 -9.62
C GLN A 556 6.23 -33.91 -8.61
N GLY A 557 7.25 -33.63 -7.76
CA GLY A 557 7.69 -34.62 -6.79
C GLY A 557 8.84 -34.16 -5.89
N LYS A 558 8.89 -34.72 -4.69
CA LYS A 558 9.91 -34.46 -3.66
C LYS A 558 11.25 -35.13 -4.06
N GLY A 559 12.20 -34.34 -4.58
CA GLY A 559 13.58 -34.78 -4.78
C GLY A 559 14.48 -33.59 -5.10
N LYS A 560 15.70 -33.53 -4.54
CA LYS A 560 16.75 -32.60 -4.99
C LYS A 560 17.16 -33.02 -6.41
N ALA A 561 16.52 -32.47 -7.44
CA ALA A 561 16.94 -32.67 -8.81
C ALA A 561 18.25 -31.93 -9.08
N GLN A 562 19.19 -32.55 -9.77
CA GLN A 562 20.36 -31.86 -10.30
C GLN A 562 19.89 -30.82 -11.34
N MET A 563 20.22 -29.56 -11.12
CA MET A 563 19.94 -28.49 -12.05
C MET A 563 21.04 -28.43 -13.12
N LYS A 564 20.64 -28.30 -14.38
CA LYS A 564 21.54 -28.24 -15.54
C LYS A 564 21.29 -26.99 -16.38
N VAL A 565 22.29 -26.61 -17.15
CA VAL A 565 22.15 -25.54 -18.16
C VAL A 565 21.05 -25.92 -19.18
N GLY A 566 20.15 -24.98 -19.46
CA GLY A 566 19.01 -25.16 -20.34
C GLY A 566 17.71 -25.61 -19.62
N ASP A 567 17.82 -26.06 -18.38
CA ASP A 567 16.63 -26.42 -17.60
C ASP A 567 15.76 -25.18 -17.31
N LYS A 568 14.46 -25.43 -17.28
CA LYS A 568 13.48 -24.44 -16.80
C LYS A 568 13.16 -24.72 -15.35
N ILE A 569 13.28 -23.71 -14.52
CA ILE A 569 12.91 -23.75 -13.10
C ILE A 569 11.76 -22.79 -12.81
N LYS A 570 11.08 -23.02 -11.70
CA LYS A 570 10.04 -22.18 -11.15
C LYS A 570 10.43 -21.73 -9.75
N VAL A 571 10.38 -20.43 -9.53
CA VAL A 571 10.45 -19.83 -8.19
C VAL A 571 9.02 -19.60 -7.71
N ILE A 572 8.68 -20.21 -6.59
CA ILE A 572 7.36 -20.12 -5.95
C ILE A 572 7.53 -19.33 -4.65
N ILE A 573 6.85 -18.20 -4.56
CA ILE A 573 6.86 -17.35 -3.37
C ILE A 573 5.49 -17.45 -2.71
N THR A 574 5.48 -17.89 -1.46
CA THR A 574 4.29 -17.96 -0.60
C THR A 574 4.31 -16.77 0.34
N ILE A 575 3.25 -15.95 0.29
CA ILE A 575 3.07 -14.80 1.15
C ILE A 575 1.89 -15.09 2.08
N THR A 576 2.07 -14.93 3.39
CA THR A 576 0.98 -15.05 4.35
C THR A 576 0.83 -13.71 5.08
N ALA A 577 -0.31 -13.05 4.89
CA ALA A 577 -0.64 -11.78 5.52
C ALA A 577 -1.58 -12.01 6.72
N ASP A 578 -1.28 -11.42 7.87
CA ASP A 578 -2.11 -11.53 9.09
C ASP A 578 -3.36 -10.64 9.02
N ARG A 579 -3.35 -9.63 8.16
CA ARG A 579 -4.42 -8.65 7.91
C ARG A 579 -4.39 -8.18 6.45
N ASP A 580 -5.31 -7.30 6.06
CA ASP A 580 -5.26 -6.63 4.75
C ASP A 580 -4.16 -5.56 4.79
N TYR A 581 -3.34 -5.49 3.74
CA TYR A 581 -2.32 -4.47 3.51
C TYR A 581 -2.50 -3.86 2.14
N ASP A 582 -2.28 -2.54 2.03
CA ASP A 582 -2.26 -1.84 0.75
C ASP A 582 -0.82 -1.52 0.35
N PHE A 583 -0.58 -1.53 -0.97
CA PHE A 583 0.72 -1.20 -1.58
C PHE A 583 1.89 -2.05 -1.06
N VAL A 584 1.75 -3.36 -1.21
CA VAL A 584 2.81 -4.31 -0.84
C VAL A 584 3.71 -4.60 -2.03
N LYS A 585 5.00 -4.40 -1.84
CA LYS A 585 6.05 -4.78 -2.79
C LYS A 585 6.73 -6.06 -2.32
N ILE A 586 6.80 -7.05 -3.20
CA ILE A 586 7.65 -8.23 -3.04
C ILE A 586 8.85 -8.07 -3.98
N ALA A 587 10.04 -8.24 -3.46
CA ALA A 587 11.27 -8.18 -4.24
C ALA A 587 12.05 -9.49 -4.09
N ASP A 588 12.07 -10.29 -5.14
CA ASP A 588 12.81 -11.55 -5.21
C ASP A 588 14.14 -11.34 -5.95
N LYS A 589 15.23 -11.41 -5.22
CA LYS A 589 16.57 -11.22 -5.76
C LYS A 589 17.13 -12.54 -6.27
N ARG A 590 17.25 -12.67 -7.60
CA ARG A 590 17.66 -13.92 -8.24
C ARG A 590 19.16 -14.14 -8.29
N ALA A 591 19.55 -15.39 -8.52
CA ALA A 591 20.92 -15.77 -8.82
C ALA A 591 21.32 -15.37 -10.25
N ALA A 592 22.61 -15.16 -10.49
CA ALA A 592 23.13 -14.67 -11.77
C ALA A 592 22.99 -15.66 -12.94
N CYS A 593 22.74 -16.93 -12.66
CA CYS A 593 22.49 -17.97 -13.68
C CYS A 593 21.03 -18.07 -14.11
N LEU A 594 20.13 -17.21 -13.60
CA LEU A 594 18.70 -17.31 -13.87
C LEU A 594 18.23 -16.18 -14.78
N GLU A 595 17.71 -16.54 -15.96
CA GLU A 595 17.11 -15.61 -16.91
C GLU A 595 15.59 -15.78 -16.95
N PRO A 596 14.79 -14.69 -16.74
CA PRO A 596 13.34 -14.79 -16.77
C PRO A 596 12.83 -15.28 -18.12
N VAL A 597 11.91 -16.26 -18.11
CA VAL A 597 11.23 -16.73 -19.32
C VAL A 597 10.39 -15.61 -19.90
N ASN A 598 9.65 -14.89 -19.07
CA ASN A 598 8.93 -13.68 -19.46
C ASN A 598 9.67 -12.45 -18.90
N GLN A 599 10.21 -11.65 -19.82
CA GLN A 599 10.98 -10.43 -19.47
C GLN A 599 10.12 -9.16 -19.51
N LEU A 600 8.88 -9.24 -19.96
CA LEU A 600 7.98 -8.11 -20.03
C LEU A 600 7.32 -7.82 -18.69
N SER A 601 7.33 -6.55 -18.30
CA SER A 601 6.57 -6.08 -17.17
C SER A 601 5.08 -5.97 -17.52
N GLY A 602 4.20 -6.35 -16.59
CA GLY A 602 2.76 -6.27 -16.81
C GLY A 602 1.94 -6.81 -15.64
N TYR A 603 0.64 -6.50 -15.67
CA TYR A 603 -0.29 -6.99 -14.68
C TYR A 603 -0.64 -8.47 -14.97
N GLN A 604 -0.54 -9.30 -13.94
CA GLN A 604 -0.83 -10.74 -13.99
C GLN A 604 -2.14 -11.01 -13.24
N TRP A 605 -3.22 -11.13 -13.98
CA TRP A 605 -4.57 -11.30 -13.42
C TRP A 605 -4.71 -12.53 -12.54
N GLY A 606 -4.06 -13.64 -12.89
CA GLY A 606 -4.07 -14.87 -12.12
C GLY A 606 -3.40 -14.76 -10.74
N MET A 607 -2.46 -13.83 -10.60
CA MET A 607 -1.74 -13.57 -9.35
C MET A 607 -2.24 -12.30 -8.63
N GLY A 608 -3.06 -11.48 -9.29
CA GLY A 608 -3.60 -10.25 -8.73
C GLY A 608 -2.55 -9.16 -8.45
N CYS A 609 -1.45 -9.12 -9.21
CA CYS A 609 -0.36 -8.19 -9.01
C CYS A 609 0.30 -7.76 -10.31
N TYR A 610 1.01 -6.64 -10.29
CA TYR A 610 1.87 -6.21 -11.37
C TYR A 610 3.26 -6.81 -11.19
N VAL A 611 3.77 -7.51 -12.20
CA VAL A 611 5.10 -8.16 -12.19
C VAL A 611 6.07 -7.34 -13.02
N SER A 612 7.26 -7.09 -12.47
CA SER A 612 8.33 -6.32 -13.13
C SER A 612 9.68 -7.02 -12.97
N PRO A 613 10.09 -7.84 -13.94
CA PRO A 613 11.44 -8.38 -13.99
C PRO A 613 12.47 -7.25 -14.22
N ARG A 614 13.57 -7.31 -13.48
CA ARG A 614 14.73 -6.42 -13.59
C ARG A 614 15.99 -7.28 -13.74
N ASP A 615 17.15 -6.66 -13.90
CA ASP A 615 18.40 -7.41 -14.15
C ASP A 615 18.76 -8.40 -13.04
N ASN A 616 18.56 -8.05 -11.79
CA ASN A 616 18.90 -8.88 -10.63
C ASN A 616 17.75 -9.23 -9.70
N THR A 617 16.54 -8.75 -10.00
CA THR A 617 15.38 -8.83 -9.10
C THR A 617 14.10 -8.99 -9.93
N THR A 618 13.15 -9.79 -9.46
CA THR A 618 11.78 -9.73 -9.94
C THR A 618 10.91 -9.12 -8.87
N ASN A 619 10.21 -8.03 -9.21
CA ASN A 619 9.33 -7.33 -8.29
C ASN A 619 7.87 -7.67 -8.58
N PHE A 620 7.08 -7.86 -7.52
CA PHE A 620 5.63 -8.05 -7.56
C PHE A 620 5.00 -6.92 -6.74
N TYR A 621 4.07 -6.19 -7.34
CA TYR A 621 3.40 -5.06 -6.71
C TYR A 621 1.92 -5.37 -6.56
N PHE A 622 1.46 -5.37 -5.32
CA PHE A 622 0.05 -5.52 -4.96
C PHE A 622 -0.50 -4.17 -4.54
N ASP A 623 -1.56 -3.71 -5.20
CA ASP A 623 -2.33 -2.56 -4.70
C ASP A 623 -2.99 -2.92 -3.37
N ARG A 624 -3.47 -4.17 -3.27
CA ARG A 624 -4.04 -4.72 -2.05
C ARG A 624 -3.67 -6.19 -1.89
N LEU A 625 -3.06 -6.51 -0.77
CA LEU A 625 -2.79 -7.87 -0.31
C LEU A 625 -3.79 -8.19 0.81
N SER A 626 -4.80 -9.03 0.52
CA SER A 626 -5.80 -9.40 1.53
C SER A 626 -5.20 -10.34 2.57
N LYS A 627 -5.82 -10.38 3.76
CA LYS A 627 -5.49 -11.37 4.78
C LYS A 627 -5.59 -12.79 4.23
N GLY A 628 -4.57 -13.59 4.51
CA GLY A 628 -4.50 -15.00 4.12
C GLY A 628 -3.24 -15.36 3.36
N LYS A 629 -3.27 -16.48 2.66
CA LYS A 629 -2.15 -17.02 1.90
C LYS A 629 -2.28 -16.64 0.42
N HIS A 630 -1.22 -16.10 -0.14
CA HIS A 630 -1.07 -15.76 -1.55
C HIS A 630 0.14 -16.47 -2.12
N ILE A 631 0.09 -16.82 -3.39
CA ILE A 631 1.19 -17.47 -4.08
C ILE A 631 1.46 -16.70 -5.37
N VAL A 632 2.72 -16.34 -5.60
CA VAL A 632 3.20 -15.83 -6.87
C VAL A 632 4.30 -16.73 -7.40
N GLU A 633 4.37 -16.87 -8.70
CA GLU A 633 5.30 -17.75 -9.38
C GLU A 633 5.99 -17.05 -10.54
N MET A 634 7.26 -17.40 -10.76
CA MET A 634 8.02 -16.92 -11.90
C MET A 634 8.89 -18.06 -12.46
N GLU A 635 8.92 -18.19 -13.77
CA GLU A 635 9.75 -19.18 -14.46
C GLU A 635 11.04 -18.56 -14.98
N TYR A 636 12.12 -19.31 -14.89
CA TYR A 636 13.46 -18.92 -15.32
C TYR A 636 14.11 -20.05 -16.12
N TYR A 637 14.95 -19.70 -17.08
CA TYR A 637 15.93 -20.59 -17.66
C TYR A 637 17.23 -20.52 -16.88
N ILE A 638 17.91 -21.67 -16.72
CA ILE A 638 19.28 -21.73 -16.24
C ILE A 638 20.19 -21.55 -17.45
N ASP A 639 20.91 -20.43 -17.50
CA ASP A 639 21.68 -20.04 -18.69
C ASP A 639 23.16 -20.40 -18.62
N ARG A 640 23.69 -20.73 -17.43
CA ARG A 640 25.12 -21.00 -17.26
C ARG A 640 25.45 -21.90 -16.08
N LYS A 641 26.57 -22.65 -16.22
CA LYS A 641 27.17 -23.51 -15.20
C LYS A 641 27.89 -22.70 -14.15
N GLY A 642 27.91 -23.19 -12.93
CA GLY A 642 28.68 -22.60 -11.83
C GLY A 642 28.00 -22.72 -10.47
N ASN A 643 28.52 -21.96 -9.49
CA ASN A 643 27.96 -21.84 -8.15
C ASN A 643 27.54 -20.41 -7.93
N TYR A 644 26.29 -20.19 -7.59
CA TYR A 644 25.67 -18.87 -7.49
C TYR A 644 24.89 -18.72 -6.21
N GLN A 645 24.87 -17.50 -5.68
CA GLN A 645 23.97 -17.13 -4.59
C GLN A 645 22.80 -16.30 -5.12
N SER A 646 21.58 -16.68 -4.78
CA SER A 646 20.45 -15.78 -4.87
C SER A 646 20.47 -14.83 -3.66
N GLY A 647 19.91 -13.62 -3.82
CA GLY A 647 19.65 -12.78 -2.67
C GLY A 647 18.39 -13.22 -1.91
N SER A 648 18.03 -12.46 -0.87
CA SER A 648 16.80 -12.67 -0.11
C SER A 648 15.56 -12.31 -0.93
N CYS A 649 14.41 -12.89 -0.57
CA CYS A 649 13.10 -12.44 -1.02
C CYS A 649 12.44 -11.62 0.09
N THR A 650 12.09 -10.37 -0.18
CA THR A 650 11.51 -9.45 0.81
C THR A 650 10.11 -9.04 0.42
N ALA A 651 9.22 -8.89 1.41
CA ALA A 651 7.94 -8.24 1.28
C ALA A 651 7.89 -7.02 2.19
N GLU A 652 7.38 -5.91 1.71
CA GLU A 652 7.30 -4.65 2.44
C GLU A 652 6.00 -3.92 2.12
N CYS A 653 5.31 -3.45 3.14
CA CYS A 653 4.22 -2.51 2.99
C CYS A 653 4.80 -1.10 2.78
N THR A 654 4.65 -0.54 1.59
CA THR A 654 5.34 0.69 1.16
C THR A 654 5.09 1.89 2.10
N TYR A 655 3.88 2.03 2.63
CA TYR A 655 3.51 3.14 3.51
C TYR A 655 3.54 2.83 5.01
N SER A 656 3.85 1.58 5.36
CA SER A 656 4.00 1.12 6.74
C SER A 656 5.14 0.11 6.81
N PRO A 657 6.39 0.56 6.66
CA PRO A 657 7.56 -0.32 6.50
C PRO A 657 7.86 -1.19 7.73
N GLU A 658 7.22 -0.89 8.87
CA GLU A 658 7.24 -1.77 10.05
C GLU A 658 6.55 -3.11 9.81
N PHE A 659 5.70 -3.22 8.77
CA PHE A 659 5.06 -4.46 8.36
C PHE A 659 5.74 -5.01 7.11
N GLY A 660 6.29 -6.19 7.23
CA GLY A 660 7.00 -6.83 6.15
C GLY A 660 7.46 -8.23 6.53
N GLY A 661 8.18 -8.85 5.62
CA GLY A 661 8.75 -10.18 5.84
C GLY A 661 9.91 -10.44 4.92
N ARG A 662 10.67 -11.46 5.23
CA ARG A 662 11.86 -11.84 4.46
C ARG A 662 12.03 -13.35 4.48
N ALA A 663 12.32 -13.93 3.31
CA ALA A 663 12.86 -15.28 3.17
C ALA A 663 14.37 -15.21 2.87
N GLU A 664 15.08 -16.25 3.27
CA GLU A 664 16.52 -16.40 3.07
C GLU A 664 16.89 -16.51 1.59
N GLY A 665 18.18 -16.27 1.27
CA GLY A 665 18.79 -16.60 -0.01
C GLY A 665 19.08 -18.09 -0.16
N ASP A 666 19.17 -18.55 -1.42
CA ASP A 666 19.52 -19.93 -1.76
C ASP A 666 20.90 -19.99 -2.47
N GLU A 667 21.62 -21.07 -2.27
CA GLU A 667 22.78 -21.42 -3.08
C GLU A 667 22.35 -22.37 -4.21
N LEU A 668 22.71 -22.01 -5.44
CA LEU A 668 22.44 -22.82 -6.63
C LEU A 668 23.74 -23.35 -7.20
N ILE A 669 23.84 -24.67 -7.30
CA ILE A 669 24.96 -25.39 -7.94
C ILE A 669 24.44 -25.94 -9.26
N ILE A 670 24.96 -25.40 -10.35
CA ILE A 670 24.55 -25.76 -11.70
C ILE A 670 25.63 -26.60 -12.36
N ASN A 671 25.25 -27.78 -12.76
CA ASN A 671 26.11 -28.74 -13.48
C ASN A 671 25.91 -28.63 -15.01
N ASN A 672 26.69 -29.40 -15.76
CA ASN A 672 26.52 -29.49 -17.22
C ASN A 672 25.23 -30.19 -17.58
#